data_dabd13cfd5a528da9f38a972d813a1fc
#
_entry.id   dabd13cfd5a528da9f38a972d813a1fc
#
_cell.length_a   1.000
_cell.length_b   1.000
_cell.length_c   1.000
_cell.angle_alpha   90.00
_cell.angle_beta   90.00
_cell.angle_gamma   90.00
#
_symmetry.space_group_name_H-M   'P 1'
#
loop_
_entity.id
_entity.type
_entity.pdbx_description
1 polymer ?
#
loop_
_entity_poly.entity_id
_entity_poly.type
_entity_poly.pdbx_seq_one_letter_code
_entity_poly.pdbx_strand_id
1 'polypeptide(L)'
;MNWCPRCETAISDLEVKHEEVAGKLWEIRYPVVGTNEFITVATTRPETMLGDTAVAVNAKDERYTHLHKKKVLLPLMKREIPIITDELAQPEFGTGAVKVTPAHDPNDFEAGKRHNLPQIDVMDEHAHMNANAGVYAGLDRFEARKRVLHDLKEQGFLVAEKDYSLALGKCDRCGTVVEPRLSEQWFVKVGPLAARAKEAVESGEITIVPENHRQVYLNWMNNIHDWCVSRQLWWGHRIPAWTCEDCKHVTVAREAPLTCTKCGSTKLEQVSDVLDTWFSSGLLPFTTLGWPEKTRDQAVFYPTTLLITAYEILFFWVARMIMFGCHFMQGHEQDAAIKKASGWGDKKNDSVPFRQVYIHALVRDAERQKMSKTKGNVIDPLEIIERFGTDATRFTLAAMAAPGTDIAFNESRTDGYRAFANKIWNAARFMFMNVDRVQAAGLWSRDGYEADMREGYVGFLELRLEDAWISSRFHRVAKYVNDALQTYRFHEAANRIYDFFWGDLCDWYIELFKPRLAFEEGKSGEAVRAACSNLVKLFESSLLLLHPFMPFITEEIWQAIYDGNPPLKSIALAPYPQGDEKRFNLAAETEMAILQDLIVSVRNVRAELKVEPKVKVPIEVFAHEPGIRGMIEQNRGAVERLGNVEKITFAEASLAKRAGARHTARFDVHVVYERKIDVAAERERLTKELEKIEKELGNNQKQLGNEQFLAKAPEKVVEGLRRRAEELRTLQAKSKSKLEELG
;
A
#
# COMPACT_ATOMS: atom_id res chain seq x y z
N MET A 1 -0.33 -12.32 -32.13
CA MET A 1 -0.50 -12.58 -30.69
C MET A 1 0.84 -12.93 -30.06
N ASN A 2 1.00 -12.71 -28.75
CA ASN A 2 2.20 -13.15 -28.02
C ASN A 2 2.16 -14.66 -27.79
N TRP A 3 3.27 -15.34 -28.07
CA TRP A 3 3.44 -16.78 -27.88
C TRP A 3 4.67 -17.06 -27.03
N CYS A 4 4.53 -17.92 -26.02
CA CYS A 4 5.67 -18.38 -25.24
C CYS A 4 6.18 -19.72 -25.79
N PRO A 5 7.37 -19.80 -26.43
CA PRO A 5 7.84 -21.03 -27.04
C PRO A 5 8.25 -22.11 -26.03
N ARG A 6 8.51 -21.76 -24.76
CA ARG A 6 8.79 -22.72 -23.71
C ARG A 6 7.52 -23.27 -23.03
N CYS A 7 6.51 -22.40 -22.82
CA CYS A 7 5.23 -22.84 -22.27
C CYS A 7 4.27 -23.36 -23.32
N GLU A 8 4.61 -23.20 -24.60
CA GLU A 8 3.83 -23.64 -25.78
C GLU A 8 2.38 -23.15 -25.73
N THR A 9 2.20 -21.89 -25.35
CA THR A 9 0.87 -21.31 -25.21
C THR A 9 0.83 -19.84 -25.60
N ALA A 10 -0.36 -19.43 -26.07
CA ALA A 10 -0.70 -18.02 -26.21
C ALA A 10 -0.71 -17.33 -24.84
N ILE A 11 -0.25 -16.09 -24.79
CA ILE A 11 -0.31 -15.23 -23.63
C ILE A 11 -0.85 -13.85 -24.00
N SER A 12 -1.56 -13.20 -23.08
CA SER A 12 -2.06 -11.84 -23.27
C SER A 12 -0.94 -10.82 -23.09
N ASP A 13 -1.15 -9.59 -23.59
CA ASP A 13 -0.17 -8.50 -23.45
C ASP A 13 0.17 -8.22 -21.98
N LEU A 14 -0.79 -8.40 -21.07
CA LEU A 14 -0.60 -8.22 -19.62
C LEU A 14 0.29 -9.30 -18.98
N GLU A 15 0.47 -10.46 -19.63
CA GLU A 15 1.34 -11.56 -19.18
C GLU A 15 2.76 -11.43 -19.73
N VAL A 16 3.07 -10.34 -20.46
CA VAL A 16 4.40 -10.04 -21.01
C VAL A 16 5.06 -8.98 -20.17
N LYS A 17 6.19 -9.33 -19.54
CA LYS A 17 7.05 -8.38 -18.85
C LYS A 17 8.10 -7.82 -19.79
N HIS A 18 8.17 -6.49 -19.88
CA HIS A 18 9.18 -5.81 -20.67
C HIS A 18 10.37 -5.45 -19.78
N GLU A 19 11.56 -5.89 -20.18
CA GLU A 19 12.82 -5.57 -19.51
C GLU A 19 13.74 -4.83 -20.48
N GLU A 20 14.29 -3.70 -20.05
CA GLU A 20 15.31 -3.02 -20.83
C GLU A 20 16.61 -3.83 -20.77
N VAL A 21 17.09 -4.20 -21.95
CA VAL A 21 18.35 -4.95 -22.10
C VAL A 21 19.26 -4.26 -23.11
N ALA A 22 20.56 -4.36 -22.85
CA ALA A 22 21.57 -3.98 -23.84
C ALA A 22 21.52 -4.97 -25.00
N GLY A 23 21.26 -4.45 -26.18
CA GLY A 23 21.17 -5.22 -27.42
C GLY A 23 21.89 -4.53 -28.57
N LYS A 24 21.57 -4.94 -29.78
CA LYS A 24 22.16 -4.39 -30.99
C LYS A 24 21.09 -4.03 -32.01
N LEU A 25 21.37 -3.00 -32.79
CA LEU A 25 20.63 -2.62 -33.98
C LEU A 25 21.52 -2.86 -35.17
N TRP A 26 21.06 -3.70 -36.09
CA TRP A 26 21.80 -4.05 -37.31
C TRP A 26 21.22 -3.33 -38.52
N GLU A 27 22.08 -2.67 -39.30
CA GLU A 27 21.74 -2.01 -40.55
C GLU A 27 22.07 -2.93 -41.71
N ILE A 28 21.04 -3.25 -42.50
CA ILE A 28 21.14 -4.21 -43.62
C ILE A 28 20.69 -3.53 -44.90
N ARG A 29 21.49 -3.62 -45.97
CA ARG A 29 21.15 -3.07 -47.27
C ARG A 29 20.44 -4.07 -48.15
N TYR A 30 19.34 -3.65 -48.76
CA TYR A 30 18.57 -4.45 -49.74
C TYR A 30 18.74 -3.87 -51.12
N PRO A 31 19.22 -4.65 -52.11
CA PRO A 31 19.41 -4.18 -53.51
C PRO A 31 18.05 -3.79 -54.15
N VAL A 32 18.00 -2.62 -54.79
CA VAL A 32 16.82 -2.21 -55.55
C VAL A 32 16.85 -2.86 -56.91
N VAL A 33 15.74 -3.60 -57.25
CA VAL A 33 15.66 -4.37 -58.48
C VAL A 33 15.78 -3.45 -59.71
N GLY A 34 16.65 -3.85 -60.65
CA GLY A 34 16.87 -3.12 -61.90
C GLY A 34 17.73 -1.87 -61.77
N THR A 35 18.39 -1.66 -60.65
CA THR A 35 19.31 -0.54 -60.41
C THR A 35 20.57 -1.01 -59.64
N ASN A 36 21.56 -0.13 -59.49
CA ASN A 36 22.70 -0.37 -58.62
C ASN A 36 22.52 0.27 -57.22
N GLU A 37 21.30 0.71 -56.89
CA GLU A 37 20.97 1.34 -55.62
C GLU A 37 20.60 0.32 -54.55
N PHE A 38 20.70 0.76 -53.29
CA PHE A 38 20.35 -0.01 -52.14
C PHE A 38 19.44 0.82 -51.25
N ILE A 39 18.48 0.18 -50.54
CA ILE A 39 17.78 0.74 -49.41
C ILE A 39 18.30 0.06 -48.13
N THR A 40 18.64 0.83 -47.12
CA THR A 40 19.13 0.31 -45.84
C THR A 40 18.04 0.29 -44.81
N VAL A 41 17.74 -0.86 -44.23
CA VAL A 41 16.80 -1.05 -43.12
C VAL A 41 17.56 -1.32 -41.82
N ALA A 42 16.99 -0.95 -40.69
CA ALA A 42 17.54 -1.25 -39.36
C ALA A 42 16.62 -2.21 -38.60
N THR A 43 17.21 -3.22 -37.94
CA THR A 43 16.44 -4.21 -37.18
C THR A 43 17.19 -4.69 -35.94
N THR A 44 16.43 -5.00 -34.89
CA THR A 44 16.94 -5.71 -33.69
C THR A 44 16.77 -7.24 -33.81
N ARG A 45 16.08 -7.70 -34.87
CA ARG A 45 15.70 -9.12 -35.09
C ARG A 45 16.05 -9.58 -36.51
N PRO A 46 17.34 -9.71 -36.85
CA PRO A 46 17.73 -10.07 -38.21
C PRO A 46 17.25 -11.47 -38.67
N GLU A 47 16.98 -12.39 -37.74
CA GLU A 47 16.43 -13.72 -38.07
C GLU A 47 15.02 -13.66 -38.71
N THR A 48 14.21 -12.66 -38.35
CA THR A 48 12.86 -12.52 -38.89
C THR A 48 12.84 -11.94 -40.30
N MET A 49 13.94 -11.31 -40.75
CA MET A 49 14.03 -10.76 -42.11
C MET A 49 13.78 -11.79 -43.20
N LEU A 50 14.04 -13.06 -42.91
CA LEU A 50 13.78 -14.16 -43.87
C LEU A 50 12.30 -14.25 -44.28
N GLY A 51 11.40 -13.72 -43.47
CA GLY A 51 9.97 -13.60 -43.70
C GLY A 51 9.50 -12.23 -44.22
N ASP A 52 10.40 -11.29 -44.53
CA ASP A 52 10.01 -9.96 -45.02
C ASP A 52 9.19 -10.01 -46.27
N THR A 53 8.13 -9.22 -46.35
CA THR A 53 7.21 -9.12 -47.49
C THR A 53 7.12 -7.73 -48.08
N ALA A 54 7.70 -6.72 -47.45
CA ALA A 54 7.86 -5.36 -47.95
C ALA A 54 8.98 -4.61 -47.24
N VAL A 55 9.38 -3.48 -47.80
CA VAL A 55 10.11 -2.42 -47.09
C VAL A 55 9.18 -1.18 -47.07
N ALA A 56 8.94 -0.62 -45.87
CA ALA A 56 8.14 0.57 -45.71
C ALA A 56 9.02 1.82 -45.63
N VAL A 57 8.59 2.90 -46.28
CA VAL A 57 9.18 4.24 -46.20
C VAL A 57 8.05 5.25 -45.96
N ASN A 58 8.38 6.39 -45.35
CA ASN A 58 7.38 7.43 -45.18
C ASN A 58 7.12 8.16 -46.50
N ALA A 59 5.87 8.43 -46.81
CA ALA A 59 5.49 9.13 -48.05
C ALA A 59 6.10 10.54 -48.17
N LYS A 60 6.43 11.17 -47.01
CA LYS A 60 6.99 12.52 -46.90
C LYS A 60 8.52 12.55 -46.85
N ASP A 61 9.17 11.36 -46.77
CA ASP A 61 10.62 11.29 -46.71
C ASP A 61 11.25 11.46 -48.08
N GLU A 62 11.82 12.62 -48.33
CA GLU A 62 12.40 13.00 -49.63
C GLU A 62 13.56 12.06 -50.07
N ARG A 63 14.23 11.40 -49.11
CA ARG A 63 15.33 10.48 -49.39
C ARG A 63 14.90 9.27 -50.22
N TYR A 64 13.63 8.87 -50.08
CA TYR A 64 13.09 7.64 -50.68
C TYR A 64 11.99 7.86 -51.73
N THR A 65 11.62 9.10 -52.07
CA THR A 65 10.54 9.37 -53.04
C THR A 65 10.78 8.74 -54.39
N HIS A 66 12.03 8.69 -54.86
CA HIS A 66 12.43 8.07 -56.14
C HIS A 66 12.36 6.51 -56.12
N LEU A 67 12.20 5.91 -54.92
CA LEU A 67 12.06 4.45 -54.73
C LEU A 67 10.62 4.01 -54.56
N HIS A 68 9.65 4.92 -54.48
CA HIS A 68 8.26 4.56 -54.34
C HIS A 68 7.80 3.63 -55.46
N LYS A 69 7.04 2.58 -55.12
CA LYS A 69 6.54 1.52 -56.04
C LYS A 69 7.60 0.66 -56.71
N LYS A 70 8.91 0.84 -56.38
CA LYS A 70 9.95 -0.08 -56.82
C LYS A 70 9.94 -1.33 -55.94
N LYS A 71 10.75 -2.32 -56.31
CA LYS A 71 10.95 -3.55 -55.55
C LYS A 71 12.40 -3.63 -55.09
N VAL A 72 12.62 -4.38 -54.04
CA VAL A 72 13.95 -4.78 -53.58
C VAL A 72 14.10 -6.29 -53.61
N LEU A 73 15.31 -6.76 -53.75
CA LEU A 73 15.66 -8.16 -53.64
C LEU A 73 16.00 -8.44 -52.16
N LEU A 74 15.21 -9.29 -51.50
CA LEU A 74 15.48 -9.68 -50.12
C LEU A 74 16.77 -10.46 -50.05
N PRO A 75 17.82 -9.97 -49.31
CA PRO A 75 19.07 -10.71 -49.17
C PRO A 75 18.85 -12.12 -48.61
N LEU A 76 19.76 -13.04 -48.90
CA LEU A 76 19.75 -14.46 -48.52
C LEU A 76 18.57 -15.27 -49.09
N MET A 77 17.37 -14.69 -49.24
CA MET A 77 16.14 -15.38 -49.74
C MET A 77 15.94 -15.24 -51.25
N LYS A 78 16.57 -14.25 -51.87
CA LYS A 78 16.44 -13.97 -53.33
C LYS A 78 14.98 -13.74 -53.79
N ARG A 79 14.12 -13.24 -52.89
CA ARG A 79 12.73 -12.90 -53.11
C ARG A 79 12.58 -11.41 -53.43
N GLU A 80 11.83 -11.06 -54.48
CA GLU A 80 11.45 -9.67 -54.74
C GLU A 80 10.29 -9.26 -53.85
N ILE A 81 10.46 -8.15 -53.12
CA ILE A 81 9.45 -7.56 -52.24
C ILE A 81 9.25 -6.07 -52.59
N PRO A 82 8.00 -5.51 -52.49
CA PRO A 82 7.73 -4.14 -52.83
C PRO A 82 8.26 -3.15 -51.78
N ILE A 83 8.57 -1.92 -52.24
CA ILE A 83 8.72 -0.77 -51.37
C ILE A 83 7.33 -0.13 -51.27
N ILE A 84 6.77 -0.03 -50.05
CA ILE A 84 5.48 0.56 -49.74
C ILE A 84 5.66 1.89 -49.02
N THR A 85 4.64 2.75 -49.10
CA THR A 85 4.59 3.98 -48.34
C THR A 85 3.62 3.82 -47.17
N ASP A 86 4.11 3.92 -45.94
CA ASP A 86 3.31 3.75 -44.73
C ASP A 86 3.86 4.63 -43.58
N GLU A 87 2.97 5.10 -42.71
CA GLU A 87 3.31 5.90 -41.53
C GLU A 87 4.06 5.12 -40.46
N LEU A 88 4.12 3.78 -40.59
CA LEU A 88 4.97 2.92 -39.75
C LEU A 88 6.43 3.35 -39.81
N ALA A 89 6.91 3.81 -40.98
CA ALA A 89 8.27 4.31 -41.16
C ALA A 89 8.36 5.77 -40.69
N GLN A 90 9.13 5.99 -39.62
CA GLN A 90 9.41 7.33 -39.07
C GLN A 90 10.73 7.85 -39.65
N PRO A 91 10.75 8.99 -40.35
CA PRO A 91 11.95 9.51 -41.01
C PRO A 91 13.13 9.78 -40.08
N GLU A 92 12.86 10.14 -38.82
CA GLU A 92 13.86 10.46 -37.82
C GLU A 92 14.41 9.22 -37.10
N PHE A 93 13.81 8.05 -37.28
CA PHE A 93 14.22 6.82 -36.57
C PHE A 93 15.06 5.90 -37.50
N GLY A 94 16.24 5.53 -37.00
CA GLY A 94 17.15 4.63 -37.72
C GLY A 94 17.55 5.15 -39.10
N THR A 95 17.23 4.38 -40.16
CA THR A 95 17.49 4.77 -41.54
C THR A 95 16.29 5.49 -42.19
N GLY A 96 15.13 5.53 -41.52
CA GLY A 96 13.86 6.01 -42.09
C GLY A 96 13.17 4.96 -42.97
N ALA A 97 13.79 3.80 -43.18
CA ALA A 97 13.21 2.65 -43.89
C ALA A 97 13.08 1.45 -42.95
N VAL A 98 11.94 0.81 -42.94
CA VAL A 98 11.59 -0.30 -42.04
C VAL A 98 11.29 -1.55 -42.85
N LYS A 99 11.90 -2.69 -42.49
CA LYS A 99 11.50 -3.98 -43.02
C LYS A 99 10.11 -4.34 -42.47
N VAL A 100 9.28 -4.98 -43.27
CA VAL A 100 7.92 -5.37 -42.88
C VAL A 100 7.79 -6.88 -42.89
N THR A 101 7.60 -7.47 -41.71
CA THR A 101 7.44 -8.92 -41.49
C THR A 101 6.12 -9.20 -40.78
N PRO A 102 4.98 -9.24 -41.49
CA PRO A 102 3.65 -9.29 -40.87
C PRO A 102 3.40 -10.49 -39.96
N ALA A 103 4.13 -11.58 -40.11
CA ALA A 103 3.99 -12.76 -39.25
C ALA A 103 4.71 -12.64 -37.90
N HIS A 104 5.67 -11.69 -37.73
CA HIS A 104 6.59 -11.65 -36.60
C HIS A 104 6.62 -10.32 -35.85
N ASP A 105 5.79 -9.35 -36.21
CA ASP A 105 5.63 -8.07 -35.52
C ASP A 105 4.17 -7.59 -35.62
N PRO A 106 3.56 -7.13 -34.49
CA PRO A 106 2.17 -6.63 -34.49
C PRO A 106 1.96 -5.40 -35.34
N ASN A 107 2.91 -4.45 -35.40
CA ASN A 107 2.80 -3.25 -36.21
C ASN A 107 2.94 -3.58 -37.70
N ASP A 108 3.86 -4.49 -38.03
CA ASP A 108 4.05 -5.00 -39.39
C ASP A 108 2.82 -5.79 -39.87
N PHE A 109 2.13 -6.49 -38.95
CA PHE A 109 0.89 -7.19 -39.24
C PHE A 109 -0.23 -6.23 -39.66
N GLU A 110 -0.41 -5.13 -38.96
CA GLU A 110 -1.40 -4.11 -39.33
C GLU A 110 -1.03 -3.39 -40.63
N ALA A 111 0.26 -3.10 -40.85
CA ALA A 111 0.74 -2.59 -42.14
C ALA A 111 0.50 -3.63 -43.27
N GLY A 112 0.75 -4.90 -42.97
CA GLY A 112 0.48 -6.01 -43.90
C GLY A 112 -0.98 -6.08 -44.32
N LYS A 113 -1.93 -5.89 -43.40
CA LYS A 113 -3.37 -5.82 -43.73
C LYS A 113 -3.71 -4.61 -44.61
N ARG A 114 -3.19 -3.41 -44.26
CA ARG A 114 -3.44 -2.19 -45.02
C ARG A 114 -2.98 -2.31 -46.49
N HIS A 115 -1.85 -2.98 -46.70
CA HIS A 115 -1.21 -3.13 -48.00
C HIS A 115 -1.44 -4.51 -48.66
N ASN A 116 -2.27 -5.35 -48.06
CA ASN A 116 -2.56 -6.72 -48.53
C ASN A 116 -1.29 -7.55 -48.82
N LEU A 117 -0.31 -7.49 -47.88
CA LEU A 117 0.96 -8.20 -48.00
C LEU A 117 0.81 -9.68 -47.59
N PRO A 118 1.61 -10.58 -48.20
CA PRO A 118 1.70 -11.96 -47.72
C PRO A 118 2.17 -12.04 -46.27
N GLN A 119 1.67 -13.03 -45.55
CA GLN A 119 2.10 -13.31 -44.19
C GLN A 119 2.98 -14.58 -44.19
N ILE A 120 4.27 -14.41 -44.12
CA ILE A 120 5.23 -15.52 -44.18
C ILE A 120 5.81 -15.77 -42.79
N ASP A 121 5.31 -16.83 -42.14
CA ASP A 121 5.83 -17.31 -40.87
C ASP A 121 7.11 -18.11 -41.10
N VAL A 122 8.21 -17.74 -40.43
CA VAL A 122 9.51 -18.40 -40.56
C VAL A 122 9.92 -19.18 -39.30
N MET A 123 9.05 -19.28 -38.29
CA MET A 123 9.30 -20.00 -37.05
C MET A 123 8.15 -20.97 -36.73
N ASP A 124 8.47 -22.06 -36.03
CA ASP A 124 7.50 -22.98 -35.44
C ASP A 124 7.07 -22.57 -34.02
N GLU A 125 6.25 -23.40 -33.36
CA GLU A 125 5.77 -23.18 -31.97
C GLU A 125 6.85 -23.19 -30.93
N HIS A 126 8.01 -23.80 -31.20
CA HIS A 126 9.18 -23.86 -30.33
C HIS A 126 10.20 -22.73 -30.59
N ALA A 127 9.85 -21.82 -31.53
CA ALA A 127 10.73 -20.75 -32.05
C ALA A 127 12.00 -21.27 -32.74
N HIS A 128 11.91 -22.47 -33.39
CA HIS A 128 12.87 -22.91 -34.36
C HIS A 128 12.48 -22.42 -35.74
N MET A 129 13.47 -22.16 -36.55
CA MET A 129 13.24 -21.76 -37.96
C MET A 129 12.55 -22.88 -38.75
N ASN A 130 11.43 -22.58 -39.40
CA ASN A 130 10.69 -23.55 -40.19
C ASN A 130 11.18 -23.61 -41.67
N ALA A 131 10.53 -24.41 -42.52
CA ALA A 131 10.91 -24.59 -43.92
C ALA A 131 10.94 -23.27 -44.72
N ASN A 132 10.13 -22.25 -44.37
CA ASN A 132 10.09 -20.96 -45.05
C ASN A 132 11.39 -20.15 -44.84
N ALA A 133 12.19 -20.48 -43.83
CA ALA A 133 13.49 -19.88 -43.58
C ALA A 133 14.63 -20.44 -44.46
N GLY A 134 14.31 -21.36 -45.39
CA GLY A 134 15.28 -21.93 -46.33
C GLY A 134 16.39 -22.69 -45.66
N VAL A 135 17.64 -22.31 -45.92
CA VAL A 135 18.87 -23.00 -45.41
C VAL A 135 19.04 -22.87 -43.88
N TYR A 136 18.24 -22.04 -43.21
CA TYR A 136 18.25 -21.84 -41.77
C TYR A 136 17.20 -22.71 -41.05
N ALA A 137 16.40 -23.51 -41.77
CA ALA A 137 15.38 -24.37 -41.18
C ALA A 137 15.98 -25.33 -40.13
N GLY A 138 15.27 -25.53 -39.02
CA GLY A 138 15.66 -26.39 -37.90
C GLY A 138 16.57 -25.74 -36.88
N LEU A 139 17.11 -24.53 -37.11
CA LEU A 139 17.92 -23.81 -36.13
C LEU A 139 17.04 -23.12 -35.10
N ASP A 140 17.52 -23.07 -33.84
CA ASP A 140 16.97 -22.15 -32.83
C ASP A 140 17.09 -20.70 -33.34
N ARG A 141 16.09 -19.87 -33.03
CA ARG A 141 16.03 -18.47 -33.49
C ARG A 141 17.29 -17.65 -33.22
N PHE A 142 17.96 -17.85 -32.08
CA PHE A 142 19.16 -17.09 -31.71
C PHE A 142 20.40 -17.65 -32.45
N GLU A 143 20.46 -18.94 -32.71
CA GLU A 143 21.48 -19.53 -33.55
C GLU A 143 21.29 -19.13 -35.03
N ALA A 144 20.04 -19.09 -35.48
CA ALA A 144 19.69 -18.58 -36.80
C ALA A 144 20.12 -17.11 -36.95
N ARG A 145 19.89 -16.26 -35.92
CA ARG A 145 20.34 -14.87 -35.89
C ARG A 145 21.83 -14.75 -36.13
N LYS A 146 22.65 -15.52 -35.42
CA LYS A 146 24.09 -15.50 -35.57
C LYS A 146 24.53 -15.88 -36.99
N ARG A 147 23.91 -16.93 -37.55
CA ARG A 147 24.21 -17.40 -38.87
C ARG A 147 23.76 -16.44 -39.97
N VAL A 148 22.57 -15.87 -39.86
CA VAL A 148 22.04 -14.83 -40.79
C VAL A 148 22.98 -13.62 -40.80
N LEU A 149 23.44 -13.13 -39.64
CA LEU A 149 24.40 -12.02 -39.57
C LEU A 149 25.73 -12.34 -40.19
N HIS A 150 26.25 -13.56 -39.98
CA HIS A 150 27.49 -14.03 -40.62
C HIS A 150 27.34 -14.01 -42.14
N ASP A 151 26.27 -14.61 -42.69
CA ASP A 151 26.07 -14.73 -44.12
C ASP A 151 25.81 -13.36 -44.78
N LEU A 152 25.07 -12.46 -44.09
CA LEU A 152 24.93 -11.07 -44.54
C LEU A 152 26.26 -10.29 -44.59
N LYS A 153 27.15 -10.54 -43.66
CA LYS A 153 28.47 -9.93 -43.62
C LYS A 153 29.34 -10.47 -44.76
N GLU A 154 29.37 -11.77 -44.98
CA GLU A 154 30.15 -12.39 -46.06
C GLU A 154 29.67 -11.91 -47.43
N GLN A 155 28.34 -11.77 -47.63
CA GLN A 155 27.78 -11.28 -48.88
C GLN A 155 27.77 -9.74 -49.01
N GLY A 156 28.31 -9.04 -48.00
CA GLY A 156 28.45 -7.59 -48.00
C GLY A 156 27.11 -6.82 -47.84
N PHE A 157 26.07 -7.43 -47.31
CA PHE A 157 24.77 -6.79 -47.06
C PHE A 157 24.67 -6.17 -45.66
N LEU A 158 25.47 -6.61 -44.68
CA LEU A 158 25.54 -5.99 -43.35
C LEU A 158 26.37 -4.70 -43.43
N VAL A 159 25.71 -3.56 -43.14
CA VAL A 159 26.31 -2.21 -43.24
C VAL A 159 26.92 -1.79 -41.90
N ALA A 160 26.19 -1.94 -40.81
CA ALA A 160 26.62 -1.51 -39.49
C ALA A 160 25.96 -2.36 -38.38
N GLU A 161 26.66 -2.38 -37.26
CA GLU A 161 26.14 -2.91 -35.97
C GLU A 161 26.32 -1.81 -34.92
N LYS A 162 25.25 -1.41 -34.27
CA LYS A 162 25.20 -0.33 -33.27
C LYS A 162 24.70 -0.84 -31.95
N ASP A 163 25.23 -0.38 -30.84
CA ASP A 163 24.68 -0.64 -29.53
C ASP A 163 23.29 0.03 -29.40
N TYR A 164 22.33 -0.72 -28.89
CA TYR A 164 20.95 -0.26 -28.78
C TYR A 164 20.29 -0.85 -27.54
N SER A 165 19.61 -0.01 -26.75
CA SER A 165 18.76 -0.47 -25.65
C SER A 165 17.38 -0.83 -26.18
N LEU A 166 16.91 -2.04 -25.90
CA LEU A 166 15.60 -2.50 -26.34
C LEU A 166 14.76 -3.05 -25.17
N ALA A 167 13.48 -2.78 -25.20
CA ALA A 167 12.52 -3.36 -24.28
C ALA A 167 12.16 -4.78 -24.78
N LEU A 168 12.70 -5.80 -24.11
CA LEU A 168 12.52 -7.20 -24.48
C LEU A 168 11.35 -7.80 -23.71
N GLY A 169 10.32 -8.25 -24.43
CA GLY A 169 9.15 -8.92 -23.85
C GLY A 169 9.49 -10.33 -23.38
N LYS A 170 9.23 -10.65 -22.12
CA LYS A 170 9.42 -11.96 -21.50
C LYS A 170 8.13 -12.51 -20.93
N CYS A 171 7.93 -13.81 -21.02
CA CYS A 171 6.82 -14.51 -20.41
C CYS A 171 6.89 -14.37 -18.87
N ASP A 172 5.81 -13.90 -18.24
CA ASP A 172 5.74 -13.70 -16.78
C ASP A 172 5.92 -15.01 -15.99
N ARG A 173 5.54 -16.16 -16.58
CA ARG A 173 5.62 -17.48 -15.93
C ARG A 173 7.02 -18.08 -15.94
N CYS A 174 7.72 -18.01 -17.07
CA CYS A 174 8.98 -18.75 -17.25
C CYS A 174 10.18 -17.87 -17.58
N GLY A 175 10.01 -16.56 -17.80
CA GLY A 175 11.08 -15.64 -18.15
C GLY A 175 11.64 -15.76 -19.57
N THR A 176 11.08 -16.68 -20.40
CA THR A 176 11.51 -16.84 -21.79
C THR A 176 11.05 -15.67 -22.65
N VAL A 177 11.89 -15.23 -23.59
CA VAL A 177 11.56 -14.19 -24.57
C VAL A 177 10.36 -14.67 -25.40
N VAL A 178 9.31 -13.87 -25.46
CA VAL A 178 8.08 -14.18 -26.21
C VAL A 178 8.30 -13.92 -27.71
N GLU A 179 7.51 -14.61 -28.53
CA GLU A 179 7.46 -14.42 -29.99
C GLU A 179 6.09 -13.94 -30.42
N PRO A 180 5.98 -12.86 -31.19
CA PRO A 180 4.79 -12.59 -31.96
C PRO A 180 4.58 -13.71 -32.99
N ARG A 181 3.40 -14.34 -32.97
CA ARG A 181 3.08 -15.48 -33.85
C ARG A 181 1.67 -15.36 -34.40
N LEU A 182 1.46 -15.84 -35.64
CA LEU A 182 0.15 -16.03 -36.23
C LEU A 182 -0.40 -17.39 -35.78
N SER A 183 -1.56 -17.39 -35.15
CA SER A 183 -2.28 -18.59 -34.74
C SER A 183 -3.76 -18.28 -34.61
N GLU A 184 -4.61 -19.22 -34.99
CA GLU A 184 -6.05 -19.11 -34.76
C GLU A 184 -6.33 -19.29 -33.28
N GLN A 185 -6.95 -18.28 -32.66
CA GLN A 185 -7.22 -18.24 -31.23
C GLN A 185 -8.64 -17.72 -30.98
N TRP A 186 -9.16 -18.01 -29.79
CA TRP A 186 -10.40 -17.43 -29.33
C TRP A 186 -10.18 -16.06 -28.74
N PHE A 187 -10.94 -15.07 -29.21
CA PHE A 187 -10.86 -13.69 -28.75
C PHE A 187 -12.20 -13.19 -28.22
N VAL A 188 -12.18 -12.40 -27.20
CA VAL A 188 -13.31 -11.56 -26.79
C VAL A 188 -13.16 -10.20 -27.48
N LYS A 189 -14.19 -9.81 -28.27
CA LYS A 189 -14.32 -8.46 -28.81
C LYS A 189 -14.61 -7.49 -27.68
N VAL A 190 -13.59 -6.80 -27.17
CA VAL A 190 -13.71 -5.98 -25.95
C VAL A 190 -14.28 -4.59 -26.20
N GLY A 191 -14.24 -4.05 -27.41
CA GLY A 191 -14.67 -2.68 -27.71
C GLY A 191 -16.05 -2.30 -27.15
N PRO A 192 -17.14 -3.05 -27.47
CA PRO A 192 -18.48 -2.76 -26.94
C PRO A 192 -18.58 -2.92 -25.41
N LEU A 193 -17.85 -3.88 -24.84
CA LEU A 193 -17.82 -4.14 -23.39
C LEU A 193 -17.08 -3.03 -22.65
N ALA A 194 -15.96 -2.58 -23.22
CA ALA A 194 -15.14 -1.52 -22.69
C ALA A 194 -15.86 -0.18 -22.67
N ALA A 195 -16.64 0.13 -23.71
CA ALA A 195 -17.42 1.37 -23.79
C ALA A 195 -18.39 1.49 -22.60
N ARG A 196 -19.16 0.44 -22.30
CA ARG A 196 -20.10 0.44 -21.18
C ARG A 196 -19.39 0.41 -19.82
N ALA A 197 -18.30 -0.34 -19.70
CA ALA A 197 -17.50 -0.40 -18.48
C ALA A 197 -16.82 0.96 -18.14
N LYS A 198 -16.38 1.68 -19.17
CA LYS A 198 -15.85 3.05 -19.05
C LYS A 198 -16.93 4.01 -18.57
N GLU A 199 -18.11 4.00 -19.21
CA GLU A 199 -19.26 4.83 -18.84
C GLU A 199 -19.66 4.63 -17.38
N ALA A 200 -19.67 3.39 -16.88
CA ALA A 200 -20.01 3.08 -15.48
C ALA A 200 -19.09 3.77 -14.47
N VAL A 201 -17.80 3.95 -14.81
CA VAL A 201 -16.82 4.65 -13.96
C VAL A 201 -16.89 6.17 -14.18
N GLU A 202 -17.09 6.64 -15.40
CA GLU A 202 -17.21 8.07 -15.71
C GLU A 202 -18.46 8.69 -15.08
N SER A 203 -19.60 7.99 -15.12
CA SER A 203 -20.86 8.43 -14.53
C SER A 203 -20.93 8.32 -13.00
N GLY A 204 -19.94 7.64 -12.38
CA GLY A 204 -19.92 7.41 -10.93
C GLY A 204 -20.87 6.29 -10.46
N GLU A 205 -21.38 5.43 -11.35
CA GLU A 205 -22.04 4.17 -10.97
C GLU A 205 -21.05 3.30 -10.18
N ILE A 206 -19.78 3.30 -10.60
CA ILE A 206 -18.66 2.68 -9.91
C ILE A 206 -17.63 3.77 -9.54
N THR A 207 -17.22 3.81 -8.28
CA THR A 207 -16.15 4.70 -7.83
C THR A 207 -14.88 3.92 -7.52
N ILE A 208 -13.72 4.44 -7.94
CA ILE A 208 -12.40 3.84 -7.66
C ILE A 208 -11.66 4.72 -6.66
N VAL A 209 -11.21 4.13 -5.57
CA VAL A 209 -10.49 4.80 -4.48
C VAL A 209 -9.09 4.17 -4.33
N PRO A 210 -8.02 4.98 -4.28
CA PRO A 210 -7.96 6.43 -4.45
C PRO A 210 -8.15 6.87 -5.91
N GLU A 211 -8.51 8.14 -6.11
CA GLU A 211 -8.92 8.73 -7.41
C GLU A 211 -7.84 8.63 -8.51
N ASN A 212 -6.56 8.62 -8.15
CA ASN A 212 -5.48 8.46 -9.13
C ASN A 212 -5.61 7.17 -9.95
N HIS A 213 -6.10 6.08 -9.36
CA HIS A 213 -6.33 4.81 -10.07
C HIS A 213 -7.52 4.85 -11.03
N ARG A 214 -8.48 5.76 -10.81
CA ARG A 214 -9.57 5.99 -11.77
C ARG A 214 -9.02 6.47 -13.11
N GLN A 215 -8.11 7.45 -13.12
CA GLN A 215 -7.52 7.93 -14.38
C GLN A 215 -6.69 6.84 -15.08
N VAL A 216 -5.94 6.05 -14.31
CA VAL A 216 -5.17 4.91 -14.83
C VAL A 216 -6.09 3.88 -15.48
N TYR A 217 -7.21 3.55 -14.83
CA TYR A 217 -8.24 2.66 -15.39
C TYR A 217 -8.81 3.21 -16.70
N LEU A 218 -9.24 4.48 -16.74
CA LEU A 218 -9.82 5.10 -17.93
C LEU A 218 -8.83 5.15 -19.11
N ASN A 219 -7.58 5.47 -18.85
CA ASN A 219 -6.54 5.47 -19.87
C ASN A 219 -6.33 4.08 -20.49
N TRP A 220 -6.32 3.04 -19.64
CA TRP A 220 -6.21 1.66 -20.14
C TRP A 220 -7.43 1.24 -20.95
N MET A 221 -8.66 1.57 -20.47
CA MET A 221 -9.90 1.23 -21.19
C MET A 221 -10.02 1.93 -22.54
N ASN A 222 -9.42 3.11 -22.72
CA ASN A 222 -9.39 3.81 -24.00
C ASN A 222 -8.47 3.13 -25.03
N ASN A 223 -7.46 2.39 -24.58
CA ASN A 223 -6.46 1.74 -25.42
C ASN A 223 -6.51 0.21 -25.36
N ILE A 224 -7.64 -0.35 -24.88
CA ILE A 224 -7.79 -1.79 -24.74
C ILE A 224 -7.89 -2.47 -26.11
N HIS A 225 -7.20 -3.58 -26.28
CA HIS A 225 -7.24 -4.43 -27.47
C HIS A 225 -8.08 -5.69 -27.23
N ASP A 226 -8.53 -6.34 -28.31
CA ASP A 226 -9.27 -7.60 -28.24
C ASP A 226 -8.45 -8.63 -27.45
N TRP A 227 -9.13 -9.30 -26.54
CA TRP A 227 -8.51 -10.18 -25.56
C TRP A 227 -8.48 -11.62 -26.01
N CYS A 228 -7.29 -12.18 -26.25
CA CYS A 228 -7.10 -13.61 -26.50
C CYS A 228 -7.40 -14.40 -25.21
N VAL A 229 -8.41 -15.27 -25.26
CA VAL A 229 -8.89 -16.04 -24.09
C VAL A 229 -8.56 -17.53 -24.15
N SER A 230 -8.04 -18.04 -25.24
CA SER A 230 -7.62 -19.45 -25.34
C SER A 230 -6.19 -19.65 -24.86
N ARG A 231 -5.96 -20.76 -24.17
CA ARG A 231 -4.65 -21.18 -23.64
C ARG A 231 -4.44 -22.66 -23.97
N GLN A 232 -3.27 -23.00 -24.44
CA GLN A 232 -2.84 -24.37 -24.72
C GLN A 232 -2.22 -24.97 -23.43
N LEU A 233 -3.04 -25.05 -22.37
CA LEU A 233 -2.64 -25.55 -21.05
C LEU A 233 -3.42 -26.83 -20.73
N TRP A 234 -2.80 -27.70 -19.98
CA TRP A 234 -3.48 -28.94 -19.56
C TRP A 234 -4.56 -28.71 -18.49
N TRP A 235 -4.35 -27.76 -17.59
CA TRP A 235 -5.30 -27.43 -16.52
C TRP A 235 -6.07 -26.14 -16.82
N GLY A 236 -7.38 -26.19 -16.76
CA GLY A 236 -8.27 -25.05 -16.92
C GLY A 236 -9.68 -25.43 -17.35
N HIS A 237 -10.55 -24.43 -17.55
CA HIS A 237 -11.90 -24.63 -18.07
C HIS A 237 -11.82 -24.82 -19.59
N ARG A 238 -12.11 -26.00 -20.06
CA ARG A 238 -12.09 -26.33 -21.47
C ARG A 238 -13.13 -25.53 -22.26
N ILE A 239 -12.75 -25.03 -23.42
CA ILE A 239 -13.66 -24.24 -24.26
C ILE A 239 -14.82 -25.14 -24.74
N PRO A 240 -16.10 -24.75 -24.52
CA PRO A 240 -17.26 -25.54 -24.83
C PRO A 240 -17.63 -25.41 -26.33
N ALA A 241 -16.69 -25.77 -27.19
CA ALA A 241 -16.81 -25.67 -28.64
C ALA A 241 -16.30 -26.97 -29.31
N TRP A 242 -16.95 -27.39 -30.36
CA TRP A 242 -16.63 -28.59 -31.14
C TRP A 242 -16.47 -28.25 -32.62
N THR A 243 -15.36 -28.66 -33.18
CA THR A 243 -15.05 -28.48 -34.61
C THR A 243 -15.47 -29.71 -35.37
N CYS A 244 -16.26 -29.56 -36.44
CA CYS A 244 -16.62 -30.65 -37.33
C CYS A 244 -15.45 -30.99 -38.27
N GLU A 245 -15.03 -32.24 -38.30
CA GLU A 245 -13.94 -32.70 -39.17
C GLU A 245 -14.27 -32.55 -40.66
N ASP A 246 -15.56 -32.78 -41.02
CA ASP A 246 -15.99 -32.80 -42.43
C ASP A 246 -16.19 -31.40 -43.02
N CYS A 247 -16.78 -30.45 -42.28
CA CYS A 247 -17.07 -29.12 -42.81
C CYS A 247 -16.38 -27.95 -42.06
N LYS A 248 -15.55 -28.24 -41.08
CA LYS A 248 -14.79 -27.28 -40.27
C LYS A 248 -15.67 -26.24 -39.51
N HIS A 249 -16.99 -26.51 -39.48
CA HIS A 249 -17.89 -25.65 -38.68
C HIS A 249 -17.68 -25.84 -37.20
N VAL A 250 -17.68 -24.74 -36.47
CA VAL A 250 -17.54 -24.73 -34.98
C VAL A 250 -18.93 -24.64 -34.37
N THR A 251 -19.30 -25.63 -33.55
CA THR A 251 -20.53 -25.64 -32.77
C THR A 251 -20.20 -25.33 -31.31
N VAL A 252 -20.82 -24.28 -30.75
CA VAL A 252 -20.71 -23.95 -29.33
C VAL A 252 -21.92 -24.46 -28.57
N ALA A 253 -21.75 -25.26 -27.54
CA ALA A 253 -22.85 -25.88 -26.79
C ALA A 253 -22.49 -26.07 -25.33
N ARG A 254 -23.50 -26.17 -24.44
CA ARG A 254 -23.28 -26.46 -22.98
C ARG A 254 -22.85 -27.90 -22.75
N GLU A 255 -23.38 -28.80 -23.54
CA GLU A 255 -23.09 -30.22 -23.53
C GLU A 255 -22.55 -30.66 -24.90
N ALA A 256 -21.84 -31.80 -24.94
CA ALA A 256 -21.30 -32.30 -26.19
C ALA A 256 -22.41 -32.55 -27.24
N PRO A 257 -22.38 -31.85 -28.38
CA PRO A 257 -23.39 -32.05 -29.42
C PRO A 257 -23.22 -33.40 -30.07
N LEU A 258 -24.33 -34.07 -30.40
CA LEU A 258 -24.33 -35.38 -31.09
C LEU A 258 -23.96 -35.24 -32.55
N THR A 259 -24.31 -34.12 -33.17
CA THR A 259 -24.11 -33.90 -34.60
C THR A 259 -23.73 -32.44 -34.88
N CYS A 260 -23.01 -32.22 -35.97
CA CYS A 260 -22.68 -30.88 -36.46
C CYS A 260 -23.95 -30.12 -36.83
N THR A 261 -24.15 -28.94 -36.33
CA THR A 261 -25.32 -28.07 -36.58
C THR A 261 -25.42 -27.61 -38.04
N LYS A 262 -24.32 -27.71 -38.82
CA LYS A 262 -24.29 -27.26 -40.21
C LYS A 262 -24.46 -28.41 -41.23
N CYS A 263 -23.79 -29.53 -41.02
CA CYS A 263 -23.79 -30.63 -42.03
C CYS A 263 -24.30 -31.97 -41.49
N GLY A 264 -24.70 -32.06 -40.20
CA GLY A 264 -25.23 -33.28 -39.60
C GLY A 264 -24.20 -34.37 -39.31
N SER A 265 -22.93 -34.16 -39.57
CA SER A 265 -21.87 -35.14 -39.31
C SER A 265 -21.75 -35.41 -37.82
N THR A 266 -21.44 -36.65 -37.44
CA THR A 266 -21.12 -37.08 -36.07
C THR A 266 -19.66 -36.94 -35.72
N LYS A 267 -18.80 -36.57 -36.69
CA LYS A 267 -17.37 -36.39 -36.46
C LYS A 267 -17.08 -35.00 -35.88
N LEU A 268 -17.19 -34.90 -34.60
CA LEU A 268 -16.98 -33.66 -33.85
C LEU A 268 -15.81 -33.83 -32.86
N GLU A 269 -14.86 -32.93 -32.93
CA GLU A 269 -13.73 -32.85 -31.99
C GLU A 269 -13.88 -31.61 -31.11
N GLN A 270 -13.86 -31.81 -29.81
CA GLN A 270 -13.89 -30.68 -28.87
C GLN A 270 -12.56 -29.92 -28.93
N VAL A 271 -12.61 -28.59 -28.96
CA VAL A 271 -11.44 -27.74 -28.83
C VAL A 271 -10.66 -28.12 -27.59
N SER A 272 -9.36 -28.39 -27.74
CA SER A 272 -8.48 -28.84 -26.66
C SER A 272 -8.06 -27.68 -25.72
N ASP A 273 -8.12 -26.45 -26.25
CA ASP A 273 -7.74 -25.27 -25.50
C ASP A 273 -8.64 -25.03 -24.27
N VAL A 274 -8.07 -24.42 -23.26
CA VAL A 274 -8.78 -23.97 -22.05
C VAL A 274 -8.94 -22.46 -22.06
N LEU A 275 -9.90 -21.96 -21.31
CA LEU A 275 -10.08 -20.51 -21.10
C LEU A 275 -8.98 -19.95 -20.22
N ASP A 276 -8.55 -18.73 -20.50
CA ASP A 276 -7.73 -17.89 -19.61
C ASP A 276 -8.34 -17.84 -18.20
N THR A 277 -7.55 -18.04 -17.18
CA THR A 277 -7.98 -17.98 -15.77
C THR A 277 -8.75 -16.68 -15.46
N TRP A 278 -8.33 -15.58 -16.06
CA TRP A 278 -8.99 -14.29 -15.88
C TRP A 278 -10.38 -14.20 -16.50
N PHE A 279 -10.71 -15.07 -17.46
CA PHE A 279 -12.06 -15.18 -17.99
C PHE A 279 -13.02 -15.68 -16.91
N SER A 280 -12.70 -16.78 -16.25
CA SER A 280 -13.49 -17.33 -15.15
C SER A 280 -13.53 -16.37 -13.96
N SER A 281 -12.39 -15.74 -13.62
CA SER A 281 -12.28 -14.76 -12.53
C SER A 281 -13.14 -13.52 -12.80
N GLY A 282 -13.29 -13.11 -14.06
CA GLY A 282 -14.14 -11.98 -14.44
C GLY A 282 -15.64 -12.23 -14.25
N LEU A 283 -16.07 -13.50 -14.18
CA LEU A 283 -17.45 -13.90 -13.94
C LEU A 283 -17.80 -13.99 -12.44
N LEU A 284 -16.80 -13.99 -11.55
CA LEU A 284 -16.96 -14.25 -10.11
C LEU A 284 -18.09 -13.46 -9.43
N PRO A 285 -18.28 -12.15 -9.65
CA PRO A 285 -19.25 -11.37 -8.90
C PRO A 285 -20.70 -11.85 -8.98
N PHE A 286 -21.06 -12.57 -10.03
CA PHE A 286 -22.42 -13.05 -10.24
C PHE A 286 -22.53 -14.57 -10.31
N THR A 287 -21.52 -15.30 -10.77
CA THR A 287 -21.56 -16.77 -10.81
C THR A 287 -21.54 -17.39 -9.41
N THR A 288 -20.80 -16.82 -8.47
CA THR A 288 -20.79 -17.28 -7.06
C THR A 288 -22.13 -17.07 -6.35
N LEU A 289 -22.98 -16.20 -6.90
CA LEU A 289 -24.34 -15.94 -6.40
C LEU A 289 -25.41 -16.75 -7.14
N GLY A 290 -24.97 -17.69 -7.99
CA GLY A 290 -25.84 -18.66 -8.68
C GLY A 290 -26.26 -18.30 -10.10
N TRP A 291 -25.72 -17.22 -10.72
CA TRP A 291 -25.99 -16.93 -12.12
C TRP A 291 -25.62 -18.15 -13.01
N PRO A 292 -26.42 -18.50 -14.03
CA PRO A 292 -27.50 -17.74 -14.67
C PRO A 292 -28.88 -17.85 -14.02
N GLU A 293 -29.01 -18.61 -12.94
CA GLU A 293 -30.28 -18.73 -12.20
C GLU A 293 -30.58 -17.45 -11.41
N LYS A 294 -31.88 -17.11 -11.30
CA LYS A 294 -32.32 -15.99 -10.44
C LYS A 294 -32.42 -16.46 -9.00
N THR A 295 -31.37 -16.26 -8.22
CA THR A 295 -31.33 -16.67 -6.81
C THR A 295 -31.64 -15.51 -5.86
N ARG A 296 -32.00 -15.83 -4.61
CA ARG A 296 -32.16 -14.83 -3.55
C ARG A 296 -30.84 -14.13 -3.25
N ASP A 297 -29.72 -14.87 -3.23
CA ASP A 297 -28.40 -14.32 -2.95
C ASP A 297 -27.99 -13.30 -4.00
N GLN A 298 -28.30 -13.55 -5.27
CA GLN A 298 -28.09 -12.59 -6.34
C GLN A 298 -28.92 -11.32 -6.14
N ALA A 299 -30.20 -11.45 -5.78
CA ALA A 299 -31.07 -10.28 -5.52
C ALA A 299 -30.60 -9.45 -4.31
N VAL A 300 -29.97 -10.08 -3.31
CA VAL A 300 -29.51 -9.41 -2.08
C VAL A 300 -28.09 -8.84 -2.25
N PHE A 301 -27.15 -9.63 -2.76
CA PHE A 301 -25.73 -9.33 -2.70
C PHE A 301 -25.14 -8.76 -3.99
N TYR A 302 -25.88 -8.78 -5.10
CA TYR A 302 -25.45 -8.16 -6.35
C TYR A 302 -26.25 -6.90 -6.64
N PRO A 303 -25.60 -5.76 -6.95
CA PRO A 303 -24.16 -5.49 -6.92
C PRO A 303 -23.56 -5.53 -5.53
N THR A 304 -22.32 -5.99 -5.39
CA THR A 304 -21.58 -5.87 -4.13
C THR A 304 -21.30 -4.40 -3.80
N THR A 305 -21.26 -4.07 -2.50
CA THR A 305 -21.01 -2.69 -2.05
C THR A 305 -19.57 -2.27 -2.34
N LEU A 306 -18.61 -3.13 -2.01
CA LEU A 306 -17.18 -2.81 -2.03
C LEU A 306 -16.36 -4.00 -2.50
N LEU A 307 -15.50 -3.78 -3.49
CA LEU A 307 -14.40 -4.65 -3.86
C LEU A 307 -13.09 -4.08 -3.34
N ILE A 308 -12.29 -4.89 -2.63
CA ILE A 308 -10.95 -4.51 -2.15
C ILE A 308 -9.92 -5.36 -2.86
N THR A 309 -8.95 -4.72 -3.53
CA THR A 309 -7.91 -5.43 -4.28
C THR A 309 -6.63 -4.59 -4.43
N ALA A 310 -5.55 -5.22 -4.91
CA ALA A 310 -4.30 -4.52 -5.24
C ALA A 310 -4.35 -3.90 -6.64
N TYR A 311 -3.53 -2.87 -6.86
CA TYR A 311 -3.44 -2.20 -8.17
C TYR A 311 -2.89 -3.12 -9.27
N GLU A 312 -2.07 -4.12 -8.92
CA GLU A 312 -1.44 -5.05 -9.87
C GLU A 312 -2.46 -5.82 -10.72
N ILE A 313 -3.68 -6.06 -10.19
CA ILE A 313 -4.75 -6.79 -10.89
C ILE A 313 -5.94 -5.91 -11.29
N LEU A 314 -5.77 -4.60 -11.31
CA LEU A 314 -6.80 -3.66 -11.74
C LEU A 314 -7.28 -3.96 -13.17
N PHE A 315 -6.35 -4.23 -14.08
CA PHE A 315 -6.64 -4.54 -15.49
C PHE A 315 -7.00 -6.00 -15.70
N PHE A 316 -6.30 -6.90 -15.01
CA PHE A 316 -6.52 -8.33 -15.15
C PHE A 316 -7.89 -8.76 -14.64
N TRP A 317 -8.32 -8.18 -13.52
CA TRP A 317 -9.49 -8.66 -12.79
C TRP A 317 -10.62 -7.63 -12.70
N VAL A 318 -10.34 -6.44 -12.15
CA VAL A 318 -11.38 -5.43 -11.90
C VAL A 318 -12.05 -4.98 -13.20
N ALA A 319 -11.26 -4.59 -14.21
CA ALA A 319 -11.77 -4.14 -15.49
C ALA A 319 -12.60 -5.23 -16.18
N ARG A 320 -12.15 -6.49 -16.13
CA ARG A 320 -12.86 -7.62 -16.72
C ARG A 320 -14.16 -7.95 -15.99
N MET A 321 -14.19 -7.89 -14.66
CA MET A 321 -15.43 -8.01 -13.90
C MET A 321 -16.43 -6.91 -14.24
N ILE A 322 -15.98 -5.66 -14.41
CA ILE A 322 -16.85 -4.54 -14.81
C ILE A 322 -17.44 -4.79 -16.21
N MET A 323 -16.60 -5.17 -17.19
CA MET A 323 -17.06 -5.49 -18.53
C MET A 323 -18.12 -6.60 -18.53
N PHE A 324 -17.84 -7.70 -17.83
CA PHE A 324 -18.73 -8.86 -17.80
C PHE A 324 -19.99 -8.59 -16.99
N GLY A 325 -19.90 -7.96 -15.83
CA GLY A 325 -21.06 -7.58 -15.04
C GLY A 325 -22.00 -6.68 -15.82
N CYS A 326 -21.50 -5.60 -16.38
CA CYS A 326 -22.29 -4.68 -17.19
C CYS A 326 -22.93 -5.35 -18.41
N HIS A 327 -22.35 -6.44 -18.95
CA HIS A 327 -22.88 -7.16 -20.09
C HIS A 327 -23.88 -8.26 -19.69
N PHE A 328 -23.50 -9.15 -18.78
CA PHE A 328 -24.30 -10.33 -18.45
C PHE A 328 -25.44 -10.04 -17.48
N MET A 329 -25.33 -8.99 -16.68
CA MET A 329 -26.33 -8.62 -15.68
C MET A 329 -27.26 -7.50 -16.13
N GLN A 330 -27.41 -7.29 -17.42
CA GLN A 330 -28.39 -6.34 -17.96
C GLN A 330 -29.82 -6.73 -17.54
N GLY A 331 -30.55 -5.76 -17.01
CA GLY A 331 -31.91 -5.98 -16.49
C GLY A 331 -31.98 -6.66 -15.11
N HIS A 332 -30.83 -6.84 -14.44
CA HIS A 332 -30.83 -7.23 -13.03
C HIS A 332 -31.32 -6.07 -12.16
N GLU A 333 -32.12 -6.39 -11.15
CA GLU A 333 -32.60 -5.46 -10.13
C GLU A 333 -32.30 -6.05 -8.75
N GLN A 334 -31.61 -5.28 -7.93
CA GLN A 334 -31.38 -5.63 -6.53
C GLN A 334 -32.69 -5.53 -5.73
N ASP A 335 -32.84 -6.33 -4.67
CA ASP A 335 -33.98 -6.26 -3.77
C ASP A 335 -34.20 -4.82 -3.28
N ALA A 336 -35.44 -4.33 -3.36
CA ALA A 336 -35.78 -2.94 -3.10
C ALA A 336 -35.49 -2.50 -1.64
N ALA A 337 -35.61 -3.41 -0.67
CA ALA A 337 -35.31 -3.12 0.72
C ALA A 337 -33.81 -2.98 0.94
N ILE A 338 -33.01 -3.86 0.30
CA ILE A 338 -31.54 -3.79 0.34
C ILE A 338 -31.05 -2.53 -0.36
N LYS A 339 -31.59 -2.22 -1.54
CA LYS A 339 -31.24 -1.02 -2.30
C LYS A 339 -31.54 0.27 -1.51
N LYS A 340 -32.67 0.31 -0.80
CA LYS A 340 -33.01 1.41 0.08
C LYS A 340 -32.09 1.51 1.30
N ALA A 341 -31.77 0.39 1.94
CA ALA A 341 -30.91 0.34 3.12
C ALA A 341 -29.46 0.72 2.81
N SER A 342 -28.98 0.41 1.60
CA SER A 342 -27.62 0.76 1.15
C SER A 342 -27.42 2.26 0.86
N GLY A 343 -28.50 3.04 0.75
CA GLY A 343 -28.44 4.47 0.40
C GLY A 343 -28.14 4.76 -1.07
N TRP A 344 -28.03 3.74 -1.93
CA TRP A 344 -27.70 3.92 -3.37
C TRP A 344 -28.88 4.43 -4.21
N GLY A 345 -30.12 4.30 -3.71
CA GLY A 345 -31.35 4.80 -4.36
C GLY A 345 -31.63 4.21 -5.75
N ASP A 346 -32.76 4.59 -6.35
CA ASP A 346 -33.21 4.07 -7.66
C ASP A 346 -32.42 4.59 -8.87
N LYS A 347 -31.50 5.54 -8.63
CA LYS A 347 -30.77 6.21 -9.73
C LYS A 347 -29.57 5.44 -10.28
N LYS A 348 -29.12 4.37 -9.60
CA LYS A 348 -27.94 3.61 -10.04
C LYS A 348 -28.32 2.29 -10.70
N ASN A 349 -27.69 2.02 -11.82
CA ASN A 349 -27.86 0.78 -12.57
C ASN A 349 -27.32 -0.43 -11.79
N ASP A 350 -28.12 -1.48 -11.65
CA ASP A 350 -27.77 -2.69 -10.89
C ASP A 350 -27.06 -3.75 -11.73
N SER A 351 -26.73 -3.46 -13.01
CA SER A 351 -25.90 -4.34 -13.81
C SER A 351 -24.41 -4.28 -13.48
N VAL A 352 -23.93 -3.24 -12.78
CA VAL A 352 -22.53 -3.14 -12.38
C VAL A 352 -22.18 -4.19 -11.33
N PRO A 353 -20.98 -4.79 -11.34
CA PRO A 353 -20.64 -5.88 -10.41
C PRO A 353 -20.44 -5.41 -8.96
N PHE A 354 -20.04 -4.17 -8.75
CA PHE A 354 -19.81 -3.55 -7.44
C PHE A 354 -19.94 -2.04 -7.55
N ARG A 355 -20.20 -1.38 -6.41
CA ARG A 355 -20.38 0.07 -6.34
C ARG A 355 -19.08 0.82 -6.14
N GLN A 356 -18.16 0.24 -5.38
CA GLN A 356 -16.87 0.85 -5.05
C GLN A 356 -15.74 -0.14 -5.23
N VAL A 357 -14.59 0.35 -5.65
CA VAL A 357 -13.33 -0.39 -5.71
C VAL A 357 -12.32 0.33 -4.85
N TYR A 358 -11.84 -0.32 -3.80
CA TYR A 358 -10.75 0.20 -2.98
C TYR A 358 -9.45 -0.52 -3.34
N ILE A 359 -8.48 0.25 -3.82
CA ILE A 359 -7.14 -0.24 -4.15
C ILE A 359 -6.25 -0.07 -2.93
N HIS A 360 -5.95 -1.21 -2.30
CA HIS A 360 -5.13 -1.22 -1.08
C HIS A 360 -3.63 -1.15 -1.38
N ALA A 361 -2.85 -0.72 -0.37
CA ALA A 361 -1.39 -0.73 -0.40
C ALA A 361 -0.84 -2.17 -0.40
N LEU A 362 0.27 -2.40 -1.09
CA LEU A 362 1.02 -3.64 -1.01
C LEU A 362 2.05 -3.59 0.11
N VAL A 363 2.29 -4.74 0.74
CA VAL A 363 3.32 -4.88 1.77
C VAL A 363 4.65 -5.25 1.10
N ARG A 364 5.68 -4.45 1.36
CA ARG A 364 7.06 -4.64 0.91
C ARG A 364 7.98 -4.83 2.11
N ASP A 365 9.18 -5.30 1.87
CA ASP A 365 10.20 -5.35 2.93
C ASP A 365 10.62 -3.96 3.43
N ALA A 366 11.50 -3.90 4.42
CA ALA A 366 11.96 -2.64 5.02
C ALA A 366 12.68 -1.72 4.02
N GLU A 367 13.30 -2.29 2.99
CA GLU A 367 13.98 -1.61 1.88
C GLU A 367 13.04 -1.29 0.71
N ARG A 368 11.72 -1.46 0.90
CA ARG A 368 10.67 -1.25 -0.11
C ARG A 368 10.75 -2.17 -1.34
N GLN A 369 11.45 -3.30 -1.22
CA GLN A 369 11.53 -4.29 -2.29
C GLN A 369 10.30 -5.20 -2.28
N LYS A 370 9.88 -5.64 -3.47
CA LYS A 370 8.82 -6.65 -3.59
C LYS A 370 9.29 -7.94 -2.93
N MET A 371 8.48 -8.47 -2.02
CA MET A 371 8.75 -9.76 -1.37
C MET A 371 8.63 -10.91 -2.37
N SER A 372 9.60 -11.79 -2.40
CA SER A 372 9.55 -13.01 -3.20
C SER A 372 10.36 -14.14 -2.55
N LYS A 373 9.91 -15.39 -2.74
CA LYS A 373 10.63 -16.57 -2.24
C LYS A 373 12.05 -16.67 -2.83
N THR A 374 12.22 -16.25 -4.06
CA THR A 374 13.52 -16.26 -4.76
C THR A 374 14.52 -15.26 -4.19
N LYS A 375 14.06 -14.15 -3.62
CA LYS A 375 14.91 -13.16 -2.93
C LYS A 375 15.12 -13.48 -1.45
N GLY A 376 14.35 -14.41 -0.88
CA GLY A 376 14.44 -14.78 0.55
C GLY A 376 14.00 -13.69 1.52
N ASN A 377 13.25 -12.67 1.05
CA ASN A 377 12.77 -11.53 1.84
C ASN A 377 11.28 -11.62 2.19
N VAL A 378 10.70 -12.81 2.08
CA VAL A 378 9.29 -13.05 2.45
C VAL A 378 9.17 -13.08 3.97
N ILE A 379 8.22 -12.30 4.50
CA ILE A 379 7.87 -12.29 5.92
C ILE A 379 6.58 -13.10 6.08
N ASP A 380 6.63 -14.15 6.91
CA ASP A 380 5.43 -14.92 7.25
C ASP A 380 4.59 -14.14 8.27
N PRO A 381 3.35 -13.77 7.95
CA PRO A 381 2.49 -13.06 8.91
C PRO A 381 2.20 -13.89 10.17
N LEU A 382 2.24 -15.23 10.12
CA LEU A 382 2.02 -16.07 11.31
C LEU A 382 3.17 -15.92 12.30
N GLU A 383 4.41 -15.86 11.85
CA GLU A 383 5.58 -15.62 12.72
C GLU A 383 5.49 -14.25 13.40
N ILE A 384 5.02 -13.22 12.68
CA ILE A 384 4.82 -11.89 13.24
C ILE A 384 3.71 -11.89 14.28
N ILE A 385 2.61 -12.62 14.02
CA ILE A 385 1.50 -12.76 14.96
C ILE A 385 1.95 -13.51 16.24
N GLU A 386 2.72 -14.57 16.12
CA GLU A 386 3.26 -15.30 17.28
C GLU A 386 4.17 -14.43 18.15
N ARG A 387 5.01 -13.59 17.55
CA ARG A 387 5.98 -12.75 18.26
C ARG A 387 5.37 -11.50 18.88
N PHE A 388 4.43 -10.86 18.22
CA PHE A 388 3.93 -9.53 18.60
C PHE A 388 2.44 -9.50 18.96
N GLY A 389 1.70 -10.55 18.62
CA GLY A 389 0.25 -10.66 18.80
C GLY A 389 -0.54 -10.15 17.60
N THR A 390 -1.74 -10.73 17.44
CA THR A 390 -2.63 -10.43 16.28
C THR A 390 -3.06 -8.96 16.23
N ASP A 391 -3.46 -8.39 17.38
CA ASP A 391 -3.91 -6.99 17.44
C ASP A 391 -2.80 -6.00 17.06
N ALA A 392 -1.58 -6.22 17.54
CA ALA A 392 -0.43 -5.38 17.19
C ALA A 392 -0.11 -5.46 15.69
N THR A 393 -0.16 -6.66 15.11
CA THR A 393 0.08 -6.89 13.69
C THR A 393 -0.99 -6.21 12.82
N ARG A 394 -2.27 -6.39 13.16
CA ARG A 394 -3.39 -5.74 12.47
C ARG A 394 -3.30 -4.22 12.54
N PHE A 395 -3.03 -3.69 13.73
CA PHE A 395 -2.89 -2.24 13.92
C PHE A 395 -1.71 -1.67 13.14
N THR A 396 -0.58 -2.37 13.08
CA THR A 396 0.60 -1.98 12.27
C THR A 396 0.21 -1.80 10.81
N LEU A 397 -0.46 -2.80 10.22
CA LEU A 397 -0.87 -2.74 8.82
C LEU A 397 -1.86 -1.58 8.58
N ALA A 398 -2.87 -1.43 9.44
CA ALA A 398 -3.85 -0.35 9.32
C ALA A 398 -3.21 1.04 9.45
N ALA A 399 -2.34 1.25 10.44
CA ALA A 399 -1.69 2.53 10.70
C ALA A 399 -0.69 2.94 9.61
N MET A 400 -0.21 1.99 8.81
CA MET A 400 0.75 2.22 7.71
C MET A 400 0.09 2.27 6.33
N ALA A 401 -1.18 1.87 6.20
CA ALA A 401 -1.89 1.76 4.93
C ALA A 401 -2.37 3.13 4.41
N ALA A 402 -1.44 4.03 4.08
CA ALA A 402 -1.79 5.28 3.44
C ALA A 402 -2.22 5.04 1.97
N PRO A 403 -3.33 5.63 1.49
CA PRO A 403 -3.79 5.44 0.12
C PRO A 403 -2.74 5.81 -0.91
N GLY A 404 -2.56 4.94 -1.91
CA GLY A 404 -1.63 5.17 -3.03
C GLY A 404 -0.13 4.95 -2.71
N THR A 405 0.21 4.45 -1.52
CA THR A 405 1.60 4.15 -1.15
C THR A 405 1.74 2.73 -0.61
N ASP A 406 2.81 2.03 -1.03
CA ASP A 406 3.11 0.70 -0.48
C ASP A 406 3.66 0.78 0.94
N ILE A 407 3.36 -0.25 1.74
CA ILE A 407 3.79 -0.37 3.13
C ILE A 407 5.22 -0.91 3.16
N ALA A 408 6.19 -0.12 3.61
CA ALA A 408 7.51 -0.64 4.00
C ALA A 408 7.40 -1.26 5.40
N PHE A 409 7.25 -2.58 5.46
CA PHE A 409 7.02 -3.27 6.73
C PHE A 409 8.29 -3.30 7.57
N ASN A 410 8.17 -2.91 8.84
CA ASN A 410 9.26 -2.91 9.80
C ASN A 410 8.77 -3.46 11.15
N GLU A 411 9.40 -4.52 11.62
CA GLU A 411 9.06 -5.21 12.87
C GLU A 411 9.14 -4.31 14.11
N SER A 412 10.04 -3.33 14.13
CA SER A 412 10.16 -2.40 15.27
C SER A 412 8.90 -1.56 15.49
N ARG A 413 8.15 -1.26 14.43
CA ARG A 413 6.86 -0.59 14.56
C ARG A 413 5.80 -1.50 15.17
N THR A 414 5.82 -2.79 14.80
CA THR A 414 4.91 -3.79 15.37
C THR A 414 5.18 -3.98 16.87
N ASP A 415 6.44 -3.96 17.29
CA ASP A 415 6.79 -3.99 18.72
C ASP A 415 6.26 -2.74 19.46
N GLY A 416 6.33 -1.57 18.83
CA GLY A 416 5.71 -0.34 19.36
C GLY A 416 4.21 -0.47 19.57
N TYR A 417 3.48 -1.11 18.66
CA TYR A 417 2.05 -1.33 18.80
C TYR A 417 1.71 -2.48 19.76
N ARG A 418 2.62 -3.44 19.97
CA ARG A 418 2.53 -4.39 21.10
C ARG A 418 2.61 -3.65 22.45
N ALA A 419 3.51 -2.67 22.55
CA ALA A 419 3.58 -1.82 23.75
C ALA A 419 2.27 -1.01 23.95
N PHE A 420 1.61 -0.60 22.86
CA PHE A 420 0.29 0.03 22.91
C PHE A 420 -0.78 -0.92 23.48
N ALA A 421 -0.85 -2.17 22.99
CA ALA A 421 -1.76 -3.17 23.54
C ALA A 421 -1.53 -3.39 25.04
N ASN A 422 -0.27 -3.47 25.48
CA ASN A 422 0.09 -3.58 26.90
C ASN A 422 -0.36 -2.33 27.69
N LYS A 423 -0.29 -1.12 27.09
CA LYS A 423 -0.77 0.10 27.74
C LYS A 423 -2.27 0.09 27.94
N ILE A 424 -3.03 -0.35 26.93
CA ILE A 424 -4.49 -0.53 27.02
C ILE A 424 -4.84 -1.49 28.15
N TRP A 425 -4.16 -2.65 28.21
CA TRP A 425 -4.38 -3.66 29.25
C TRP A 425 -4.11 -3.11 30.64
N ASN A 426 -3.01 -2.39 30.82
CA ASN A 426 -2.66 -1.80 32.10
C ASN A 426 -3.64 -0.69 32.52
N ALA A 427 -4.14 0.10 31.56
CA ALA A 427 -5.18 1.10 31.82
C ALA A 427 -6.51 0.43 32.23
N ALA A 428 -6.89 -0.68 31.57
CA ALA A 428 -8.04 -1.48 31.96
C ALA A 428 -7.89 -2.06 33.38
N ARG A 429 -6.72 -2.63 33.70
CA ARG A 429 -6.46 -3.10 35.07
C ARG A 429 -6.59 -2.00 36.10
N PHE A 430 -6.07 -0.80 35.82
CA PHE A 430 -6.24 0.34 36.70
C PHE A 430 -7.73 0.68 36.89
N MET A 431 -8.51 0.70 35.80
CA MET A 431 -9.96 0.92 35.85
C MET A 431 -10.64 -0.12 36.73
N PHE A 432 -10.44 -1.42 36.47
CA PHE A 432 -11.07 -2.49 37.25
C PHE A 432 -10.74 -2.45 38.73
N MET A 433 -9.44 -2.31 39.09
CA MET A 433 -9.03 -2.19 40.50
C MET A 433 -9.74 -1.05 41.23
N ASN A 434 -10.03 0.05 40.56
CA ASN A 434 -10.73 1.16 41.19
C ASN A 434 -12.25 0.96 41.20
N VAL A 435 -12.82 0.41 40.15
CA VAL A 435 -14.23 0.01 40.08
C VAL A 435 -14.56 -0.97 41.22
N ASP A 436 -13.76 -2.02 41.42
CA ASP A 436 -13.94 -3.01 42.48
C ASP A 436 -13.89 -2.36 43.88
N ARG A 437 -12.98 -1.43 44.09
CA ARG A 437 -12.90 -0.67 45.35
C ARG A 437 -14.15 0.18 45.62
N VAL A 438 -14.63 0.89 44.58
CA VAL A 438 -15.81 1.74 44.68
C VAL A 438 -17.08 0.90 44.87
N GLN A 439 -17.13 -0.27 44.22
CA GLN A 439 -18.20 -1.25 44.38
C GLN A 439 -18.21 -1.87 45.78
N ALA A 440 -17.04 -2.29 46.28
CA ALA A 440 -16.92 -2.83 47.64
C ALA A 440 -17.32 -1.81 48.73
N ALA A 441 -17.18 -0.51 48.46
CA ALA A 441 -17.65 0.55 49.33
C ALA A 441 -19.14 0.85 49.20
N GLY A 442 -19.89 0.14 48.33
CA GLY A 442 -21.30 0.35 48.08
C GLY A 442 -21.67 1.65 47.35
N LEU A 443 -20.67 2.32 46.76
CA LEU A 443 -20.83 3.62 46.11
C LEU A 443 -21.15 3.53 44.60
N TRP A 444 -20.93 2.35 44.00
CA TRP A 444 -21.17 2.08 42.60
C TRP A 444 -21.55 0.62 42.41
N SER A 445 -22.39 0.32 41.42
CA SER A 445 -22.69 -1.06 41.04
C SER A 445 -22.77 -1.19 39.52
N ARG A 446 -22.43 -2.37 39.00
CA ARG A 446 -22.55 -2.68 37.57
C ARG A 446 -24.00 -2.62 37.11
N ASP A 447 -24.93 -3.24 37.88
CA ASP A 447 -26.37 -3.23 37.56
C ASP A 447 -26.90 -1.79 37.47
N GLY A 448 -26.49 -0.90 38.37
CA GLY A 448 -26.82 0.51 38.30
C GLY A 448 -26.25 1.22 37.07
N TYR A 449 -25.00 0.91 36.69
CA TYR A 449 -24.36 1.41 35.47
C TYR A 449 -25.12 0.94 34.23
N GLU A 450 -25.49 -0.35 34.16
CA GLU A 450 -26.24 -0.90 33.04
C GLU A 450 -27.67 -0.30 32.96
N ALA A 451 -28.32 -0.07 34.07
CA ALA A 451 -29.62 0.60 34.10
C ALA A 451 -29.51 2.03 33.59
N ASP A 452 -28.52 2.80 34.06
CA ASP A 452 -28.24 4.17 33.59
C ASP A 452 -27.96 4.19 32.08
N MET A 453 -27.25 3.17 31.54
CA MET A 453 -26.98 3.04 30.09
C MET A 453 -28.24 2.70 29.28
N ARG A 454 -29.12 1.83 29.79
CA ARG A 454 -30.39 1.44 29.12
C ARG A 454 -31.40 2.59 29.09
N GLU A 455 -31.47 3.43 30.14
CA GLU A 455 -32.33 4.59 30.22
C GLU A 455 -31.87 5.80 29.39
N GLY A 456 -30.75 5.64 28.68
CA GLY A 456 -30.20 6.67 27.80
C GLY A 456 -29.48 7.81 28.56
N TYR A 457 -29.15 7.59 29.82
CA TYR A 457 -28.24 8.47 30.57
C TYR A 457 -26.83 8.46 29.94
N VAL A 458 -26.77 8.92 28.72
CA VAL A 458 -25.61 8.83 27.82
C VAL A 458 -24.67 10.02 27.99
N GLY A 459 -24.85 10.86 29.04
CA GLY A 459 -24.02 12.03 29.29
C GLY A 459 -22.81 11.73 30.18
N PHE A 460 -21.63 12.18 29.80
CA PHE A 460 -20.60 12.46 30.78
C PHE A 460 -21.15 13.55 31.71
N LEU A 461 -21.06 13.33 33.02
CA LEU A 461 -21.30 14.40 33.98
C LEU A 461 -20.06 15.29 33.93
N GLU A 462 -20.15 16.40 33.20
CA GLU A 462 -19.04 17.38 33.04
C GLU A 462 -18.90 18.20 34.31
N LEU A 463 -18.46 17.55 35.38
CA LEU A 463 -18.36 18.18 36.71
C LEU A 463 -17.05 18.97 36.88
N ARG A 464 -16.03 18.73 36.05
CA ARG A 464 -14.69 19.33 36.12
C ARG A 464 -14.10 19.59 34.74
N LEU A 465 -13.06 20.43 34.73
CA LEU A 465 -12.34 20.75 33.48
C LEU A 465 -11.90 19.51 32.71
N GLU A 466 -11.29 18.54 33.41
CA GLU A 466 -10.80 17.31 32.78
C GLU A 466 -11.93 16.46 32.15
N ASP A 467 -13.16 16.47 32.75
CA ASP A 467 -14.30 15.74 32.21
C ASP A 467 -14.83 16.43 30.94
N ALA A 468 -15.01 17.75 30.99
CA ALA A 468 -15.46 18.54 29.84
C ALA A 468 -14.46 18.46 28.67
N TRP A 469 -13.18 18.53 28.99
CA TRP A 469 -12.10 18.39 28.01
C TRP A 469 -12.10 17.01 27.34
N ILE A 470 -12.06 15.93 28.12
CA ILE A 470 -11.94 14.59 27.54
C ILE A 470 -13.20 14.18 26.76
N SER A 471 -14.40 14.62 27.21
CA SER A 471 -15.65 14.47 26.47
C SER A 471 -15.57 15.15 25.10
N SER A 472 -15.14 16.42 25.06
CA SER A 472 -14.95 17.15 23.81
C SER A 472 -13.94 16.46 22.89
N ARG A 473 -12.79 16.07 23.43
CA ARG A 473 -11.76 15.35 22.69
C ARG A 473 -12.26 14.03 22.10
N PHE A 474 -12.97 13.23 22.89
CA PHE A 474 -13.56 11.98 22.45
C PHE A 474 -14.52 12.18 21.25
N HIS A 475 -15.46 13.13 21.37
CA HIS A 475 -16.42 13.40 20.31
C HIS A 475 -15.76 13.93 19.02
N ARG A 476 -14.71 14.76 19.14
CA ARG A 476 -13.91 15.18 17.97
C ARG A 476 -13.18 14.01 17.32
N VAL A 477 -12.58 13.13 18.12
CA VAL A 477 -11.90 11.94 17.63
C VAL A 477 -12.89 10.98 16.96
N ALA A 478 -14.04 10.72 17.60
CA ALA A 478 -15.08 9.86 17.03
C ALA A 478 -15.58 10.39 15.69
N LYS A 479 -15.85 11.70 15.57
CA LYS A 479 -16.24 12.31 14.29
C LYS A 479 -15.16 12.13 13.24
N TYR A 480 -13.91 12.48 13.57
CA TYR A 480 -12.78 12.36 12.63
C TYR A 480 -12.58 10.93 12.17
N VAL A 481 -12.66 9.97 13.09
CA VAL A 481 -12.50 8.53 12.79
C VAL A 481 -13.60 8.04 11.87
N ASN A 482 -14.87 8.42 12.12
CA ASN A 482 -15.97 8.08 11.22
C ASN A 482 -15.76 8.65 9.81
N ASP A 483 -15.41 9.93 9.68
CA ASP A 483 -15.13 10.57 8.40
C ASP A 483 -13.95 9.89 7.67
N ALA A 484 -12.90 9.51 8.41
CA ALA A 484 -11.75 8.81 7.86
C ALA A 484 -12.10 7.39 7.39
N LEU A 485 -12.89 6.64 8.16
CA LEU A 485 -13.34 5.30 7.78
C LEU A 485 -14.25 5.33 6.55
N GLN A 486 -15.17 6.28 6.46
CA GLN A 486 -16.06 6.45 5.29
C GLN A 486 -15.30 6.77 4.00
N THR A 487 -14.12 7.38 4.11
CA THR A 487 -13.27 7.76 2.98
C THR A 487 -12.05 6.87 2.82
N TYR A 488 -12.03 5.70 3.49
CA TYR A 488 -10.95 4.69 3.43
C TYR A 488 -9.57 5.18 3.87
N ARG A 489 -9.51 6.23 4.71
CA ARG A 489 -8.25 6.74 5.31
C ARG A 489 -7.96 6.01 6.62
N PHE A 490 -7.82 4.69 6.54
CA PHE A 490 -7.66 3.81 7.72
C PHE A 490 -6.46 4.18 8.60
N HIS A 491 -5.35 4.57 7.98
CA HIS A 491 -4.14 4.99 8.70
C HIS A 491 -4.38 6.24 9.56
N GLU A 492 -5.18 7.20 9.07
CA GLU A 492 -5.53 8.39 9.83
C GLU A 492 -6.46 8.05 11.01
N ALA A 493 -7.46 7.18 10.78
CA ALA A 493 -8.34 6.70 11.82
C ALA A 493 -7.56 5.98 12.93
N ALA A 494 -6.71 5.03 12.57
CA ALA A 494 -5.88 4.27 13.51
C ALA A 494 -4.95 5.19 14.33
N ASN A 495 -4.22 6.08 13.68
CA ASN A 495 -3.30 7.00 14.36
C ASN A 495 -4.05 7.98 15.28
N ARG A 496 -5.23 8.47 14.86
CA ARG A 496 -6.03 9.37 15.70
C ARG A 496 -6.56 8.67 16.97
N ILE A 497 -6.96 7.40 16.87
CA ILE A 497 -7.36 6.58 18.02
C ILE A 497 -6.15 6.34 18.93
N TYR A 498 -5.00 6.02 18.37
CA TYR A 498 -3.75 5.82 19.11
C TYR A 498 -3.38 7.06 19.92
N ASP A 499 -3.34 8.25 19.29
CA ASP A 499 -3.00 9.51 19.94
C ASP A 499 -3.96 9.84 21.07
N PHE A 500 -5.25 9.64 20.86
CA PHE A 500 -6.27 9.84 21.88
C PHE A 500 -6.12 8.87 23.05
N PHE A 501 -6.01 7.56 22.75
CA PHE A 501 -5.97 6.54 23.80
C PHE A 501 -4.66 6.63 24.61
N TRP A 502 -3.53 6.78 23.93
CA TRP A 502 -2.23 6.88 24.59
C TRP A 502 -2.06 8.22 25.30
N GLY A 503 -2.22 9.31 24.59
CA GLY A 503 -1.97 10.67 25.05
C GLY A 503 -3.10 11.20 25.93
N ASP A 504 -4.28 11.44 25.32
CA ASP A 504 -5.38 12.13 26.00
C ASP A 504 -5.92 11.29 27.18
N LEU A 505 -6.22 10.02 26.94
CA LEU A 505 -6.83 9.14 27.95
C LEU A 505 -5.82 8.66 28.99
N CYS A 506 -4.74 8.00 28.57
CA CYS A 506 -3.82 7.37 29.53
C CYS A 506 -2.85 8.33 30.19
N ASP A 507 -2.19 9.22 29.43
CA ASP A 507 -1.12 10.07 29.97
C ASP A 507 -1.68 11.30 30.71
N TRP A 508 -2.92 11.73 30.36
CA TRP A 508 -3.51 12.90 30.99
C TRP A 508 -4.76 12.59 31.80
N TYR A 509 -5.85 12.11 31.19
CA TYR A 509 -7.14 11.98 31.89
C TYR A 509 -7.04 11.03 33.09
N ILE A 510 -6.51 9.82 32.90
CA ILE A 510 -6.36 8.86 34.00
C ILE A 510 -5.48 9.43 35.13
N GLU A 511 -4.42 10.15 34.80
CA GLU A 511 -3.54 10.74 35.79
C GLU A 511 -4.24 11.88 36.58
N LEU A 512 -5.01 12.72 35.91
CA LEU A 512 -5.83 13.75 36.54
C LEU A 512 -6.95 13.15 37.41
N PHE A 513 -7.46 12.01 36.98
CA PHE A 513 -8.60 11.33 37.59
C PHE A 513 -8.24 10.55 38.87
N LYS A 514 -7.03 10.05 39.03
CA LYS A 514 -6.57 9.24 40.18
C LYS A 514 -6.97 9.80 41.55
N PRO A 515 -6.84 11.12 41.83
CA PRO A 515 -7.25 11.69 43.15
C PRO A 515 -8.74 11.60 43.43
N ARG A 516 -9.59 11.51 42.41
CA ARG A 516 -11.06 11.49 42.57
C ARG A 516 -11.55 10.16 43.09
N LEU A 517 -10.78 9.09 42.88
CA LEU A 517 -11.06 7.74 43.35
C LEU A 517 -10.43 7.46 44.72
N ALA A 518 -9.72 8.44 45.31
CA ALA A 518 -9.24 8.34 46.70
C ALA A 518 -10.43 8.55 47.64
N PHE A 519 -10.70 7.57 48.49
CA PHE A 519 -11.69 7.67 49.56
C PHE A 519 -11.06 8.41 50.71
N GLU A 520 -11.52 9.63 50.97
CA GLU A 520 -11.26 10.38 52.21
C GLU A 520 -12.60 10.57 52.93
N GLU A 521 -12.62 10.50 54.26
CA GLU A 521 -13.75 10.80 55.05
C GLU A 521 -14.30 12.23 54.69
N GLY A 522 -15.56 12.30 54.28
CA GLY A 522 -16.21 13.56 53.87
C GLY A 522 -16.36 13.83 52.38
N LYS A 523 -15.89 12.99 51.48
CA LYS A 523 -16.21 13.12 50.08
C LYS A 523 -17.61 12.58 49.80
N SER A 524 -18.40 13.32 49.02
CA SER A 524 -19.72 12.90 48.55
C SER A 524 -19.63 11.60 47.77
N GLY A 525 -20.38 10.56 48.22
CA GLY A 525 -20.45 9.29 47.50
C GLY A 525 -20.97 9.44 46.06
N GLU A 526 -21.79 10.44 45.81
CA GLU A 526 -22.33 10.78 44.49
C GLU A 526 -21.21 11.23 43.52
N ALA A 527 -20.27 12.06 44.00
CA ALA A 527 -19.13 12.50 43.17
C ALA A 527 -18.22 11.35 42.80
N VAL A 528 -18.00 10.38 43.70
CA VAL A 528 -17.22 9.17 43.43
C VAL A 528 -17.94 8.24 42.45
N ARG A 529 -19.25 8.06 42.64
CA ARG A 529 -20.11 7.28 41.71
C ARG A 529 -20.07 7.87 40.31
N ALA A 530 -20.31 9.18 40.19
CA ALA A 530 -20.28 9.87 38.89
C ALA A 530 -18.90 9.76 38.22
N ALA A 531 -17.83 9.93 38.98
CA ALA A 531 -16.48 9.76 38.49
C ALA A 531 -16.25 8.32 37.97
N CYS A 532 -16.61 7.30 38.74
CA CYS A 532 -16.45 5.90 38.33
C CYS A 532 -17.23 5.59 37.05
N SER A 533 -18.48 6.00 36.94
CA SER A 533 -19.31 5.83 35.74
C SER A 533 -18.70 6.54 34.53
N ASN A 534 -18.20 7.77 34.67
CA ASN A 534 -17.53 8.49 33.61
C ASN A 534 -16.28 7.73 33.09
N LEU A 535 -15.48 7.19 34.00
CA LEU A 535 -14.26 6.43 33.61
C LEU A 535 -14.62 5.17 32.83
N VAL A 536 -15.57 4.36 33.35
CA VAL A 536 -15.99 3.13 32.68
C VAL A 536 -16.57 3.44 31.29
N LYS A 537 -17.46 4.42 31.19
CA LYS A 537 -18.09 4.82 29.94
C LYS A 537 -17.10 5.33 28.90
N LEU A 538 -16.18 6.19 29.30
CA LEU A 538 -15.14 6.70 28.41
C LEU A 538 -14.26 5.57 27.90
N PHE A 539 -13.90 4.66 28.81
CA PHE A 539 -13.05 3.52 28.46
C PHE A 539 -13.79 2.59 27.48
N GLU A 540 -15.04 2.21 27.77
CA GLU A 540 -15.89 1.41 26.89
C GLU A 540 -16.04 2.05 25.51
N SER A 541 -16.40 3.35 25.45
CA SER A 541 -16.51 4.07 24.18
C SER A 541 -15.20 4.09 23.39
N SER A 542 -14.08 4.16 24.08
CA SER A 542 -12.74 4.11 23.45
C SER A 542 -12.41 2.74 22.91
N LEU A 543 -12.84 1.65 23.59
CA LEU A 543 -12.73 0.28 23.10
C LEU A 543 -13.56 0.08 21.83
N LEU A 544 -14.79 0.63 21.79
CA LEU A 544 -15.65 0.58 20.61
C LEU A 544 -15.00 1.26 19.40
N LEU A 545 -14.41 2.44 19.58
CA LEU A 545 -13.66 3.10 18.49
C LEU A 545 -12.48 2.27 18.00
N LEU A 546 -11.77 1.60 18.90
CA LEU A 546 -10.57 0.82 18.59
C LEU A 546 -10.87 -0.55 18.01
N HIS A 547 -12.04 -1.12 18.30
CA HIS A 547 -12.38 -2.50 17.99
C HIS A 547 -12.15 -2.93 16.53
N PRO A 548 -12.45 -2.13 15.48
CA PRO A 548 -12.16 -2.52 14.11
C PRO A 548 -10.68 -2.83 13.83
N PHE A 549 -9.78 -2.22 14.59
CA PHE A 549 -8.33 -2.36 14.43
C PHE A 549 -7.73 -3.43 15.34
N MET A 550 -8.17 -3.50 16.60
CA MET A 550 -7.66 -4.40 17.64
C MET A 550 -8.80 -5.20 18.29
N PRO A 551 -9.41 -6.14 17.55
CA PRO A 551 -10.66 -6.79 17.97
C PRO A 551 -10.52 -7.70 19.19
N PHE A 552 -9.36 -8.32 19.39
CA PHE A 552 -9.23 -9.34 20.46
C PHE A 552 -9.11 -8.71 21.85
N ILE A 553 -8.20 -7.76 22.03
CA ILE A 553 -8.02 -7.09 23.32
C ILE A 553 -9.25 -6.27 23.71
N THR A 554 -9.91 -5.64 22.73
CA THR A 554 -11.09 -4.82 23.00
C THR A 554 -12.30 -5.66 23.37
N GLU A 555 -12.50 -6.82 22.72
CA GLU A 555 -13.53 -7.78 23.09
C GLU A 555 -13.30 -8.31 24.51
N GLU A 556 -12.10 -8.76 24.81
CA GLU A 556 -11.76 -9.33 26.13
C GLU A 556 -12.03 -8.35 27.27
N ILE A 557 -11.56 -7.10 27.10
CA ILE A 557 -11.78 -6.07 28.12
C ILE A 557 -13.27 -5.70 28.23
N TRP A 558 -13.98 -5.62 27.09
CA TRP A 558 -15.40 -5.28 27.07
C TRP A 558 -16.25 -6.35 27.75
N GLN A 559 -16.00 -7.64 27.50
CA GLN A 559 -16.61 -8.75 28.23
C GLN A 559 -16.36 -8.65 29.73
N ALA A 560 -15.14 -8.28 30.14
CA ALA A 560 -14.79 -8.11 31.56
C ALA A 560 -15.48 -6.92 32.23
N ILE A 561 -15.81 -5.83 31.50
CA ILE A 561 -16.62 -4.71 32.01
C ILE A 561 -17.97 -5.20 32.51
N TYR A 562 -18.55 -6.20 31.85
CA TYR A 562 -19.87 -6.77 32.16
C TYR A 562 -19.82 -8.12 32.88
N ASP A 563 -18.65 -8.51 33.41
CA ASP A 563 -18.44 -9.80 34.11
C ASP A 563 -18.80 -11.04 33.26
N GLY A 564 -18.56 -10.96 31.95
CA GLY A 564 -18.91 -12.01 30.99
C GLY A 564 -20.41 -12.05 30.63
N ASN A 565 -21.19 -11.06 31.01
CA ASN A 565 -22.65 -11.00 30.79
C ASN A 565 -23.06 -9.67 30.08
N PRO A 566 -22.44 -9.32 28.95
CA PRO A 566 -22.66 -8.04 28.30
C PRO A 566 -24.06 -7.95 27.69
N PRO A 567 -24.58 -6.70 27.40
CA PRO A 567 -25.90 -6.48 26.83
C PRO A 567 -26.06 -7.05 25.41
N LEU A 568 -24.95 -7.32 24.72
CA LEU A 568 -24.91 -7.92 23.39
C LEU A 568 -23.88 -9.04 23.38
N LYS A 569 -24.01 -9.98 22.44
CA LYS A 569 -23.12 -11.15 22.34
C LYS A 569 -21.64 -10.78 22.13
N SER A 570 -21.36 -9.65 21.52
CA SER A 570 -20.01 -9.18 21.21
C SER A 570 -20.02 -7.65 21.10
N ILE A 571 -18.90 -7.01 21.43
CA ILE A 571 -18.66 -5.57 21.20
C ILE A 571 -18.84 -5.19 19.71
N ALA A 572 -18.59 -6.12 18.79
CA ALA A 572 -18.80 -5.90 17.34
C ALA A 572 -20.25 -5.61 16.96
N LEU A 573 -21.22 -5.99 17.81
CA LEU A 573 -22.65 -5.73 17.59
C LEU A 573 -23.11 -4.44 18.25
N ALA A 574 -22.28 -3.81 19.07
CA ALA A 574 -22.60 -2.55 19.74
C ALA A 574 -22.55 -1.38 18.75
N PRO A 575 -23.39 -0.34 18.95
CA PRO A 575 -23.35 0.83 18.10
C PRO A 575 -21.97 1.50 18.10
N TYR A 576 -21.42 1.70 16.91
CA TYR A 576 -20.13 2.38 16.76
C TYR A 576 -20.26 3.85 17.18
N PRO A 577 -19.33 4.39 18.00
CA PRO A 577 -19.44 5.75 18.52
C PRO A 577 -19.46 6.80 17.41
N GLN A 578 -20.45 7.68 17.46
CA GLN A 578 -20.58 8.83 16.58
C GLN A 578 -20.12 10.10 17.29
N GLY A 579 -19.47 11.01 16.56
CA GLY A 579 -19.09 12.31 17.09
C GLY A 579 -20.30 13.24 17.18
N ASP A 580 -20.57 13.81 18.36
CA ASP A 580 -21.61 14.83 18.55
C ASP A 580 -20.97 16.21 18.67
N GLU A 581 -21.17 17.06 17.67
CA GLU A 581 -20.63 18.43 17.67
C GLU A 581 -21.16 19.32 18.79
N LYS A 582 -22.33 19.01 19.35
CA LYS A 582 -22.88 19.72 20.50
C LYS A 582 -22.05 19.50 21.77
N ARG A 583 -21.24 18.46 21.81
CA ARG A 583 -20.33 18.14 22.90
C ARG A 583 -18.94 18.77 22.72
N PHE A 584 -18.70 19.49 21.65
CA PHE A 584 -17.45 20.19 21.45
C PHE A 584 -17.36 21.39 22.40
N ASN A 585 -16.37 21.39 23.27
CA ASN A 585 -16.13 22.44 24.25
C ASN A 585 -14.75 23.06 24.07
N LEU A 586 -14.68 24.06 23.19
CA LEU A 586 -13.43 24.73 22.83
C LEU A 586 -12.80 25.45 24.06
N ALA A 587 -13.62 25.97 24.99
CA ALA A 587 -13.12 26.60 26.19
C ALA A 587 -12.36 25.60 27.06
N ALA A 588 -12.97 24.43 27.34
CA ALA A 588 -12.31 23.39 28.13
C ALA A 588 -11.05 22.84 27.43
N GLU A 589 -11.06 22.71 26.11
CA GLU A 589 -9.86 22.30 25.37
C GLU A 589 -8.73 23.34 25.46
N THR A 590 -9.06 24.63 25.39
CA THR A 590 -8.08 25.73 25.51
C THR A 590 -7.52 25.81 26.92
N GLU A 591 -8.36 25.75 27.95
CA GLU A 591 -7.93 25.79 29.35
C GLU A 591 -7.04 24.58 29.68
N MET A 592 -7.45 23.39 29.23
CA MET A 592 -6.65 22.18 29.45
C MET A 592 -5.32 22.22 28.70
N ALA A 593 -5.26 22.78 27.51
CA ALA A 593 -3.99 22.95 26.77
C ALA A 593 -3.01 23.87 27.53
N ILE A 594 -3.50 24.93 28.16
CA ILE A 594 -2.65 25.83 29.00
C ILE A 594 -2.15 25.09 30.24
N LEU A 595 -3.02 24.29 30.88
CA LEU A 595 -2.67 23.48 32.03
C LEU A 595 -1.61 22.43 31.69
N GLN A 596 -1.78 21.75 30.57
CA GLN A 596 -0.82 20.77 30.05
C GLN A 596 0.52 21.43 29.73
N ASP A 597 0.52 22.60 29.07
CA ASP A 597 1.75 23.34 28.72
C ASP A 597 2.51 23.79 30.02
N LEU A 598 1.78 24.24 31.03
CA LEU A 598 2.38 24.59 32.30
C LEU A 598 3.06 23.38 32.98
N ILE A 599 2.34 22.26 33.07
CA ILE A 599 2.87 21.03 33.68
C ILE A 599 4.09 20.50 32.89
N VAL A 600 4.03 20.50 31.56
CA VAL A 600 5.13 20.08 30.69
C VAL A 600 6.32 21.04 30.83
N SER A 601 6.07 22.35 30.86
CA SER A 601 7.11 23.36 31.08
C SER A 601 7.84 23.15 32.40
N VAL A 602 7.12 22.91 33.47
CA VAL A 602 7.69 22.58 34.78
C VAL A 602 8.53 21.30 34.72
N ARG A 603 8.02 20.25 34.13
CA ARG A 603 8.76 18.97 33.97
C ARG A 603 10.06 19.15 33.17
N ASN A 604 10.03 19.94 32.11
CA ASN A 604 11.21 20.20 31.28
C ASN A 604 12.26 21.02 32.07
N VAL A 605 11.86 22.10 32.77
CA VAL A 605 12.78 22.87 33.57
C VAL A 605 13.37 22.02 34.71
N ARG A 606 12.56 21.16 35.35
CA ARG A 606 13.06 20.21 36.35
C ARG A 606 14.11 19.25 35.77
N ALA A 607 13.91 18.76 34.56
CA ALA A 607 14.87 17.88 33.87
C ALA A 607 16.16 18.64 33.52
N GLU A 608 16.07 19.88 33.06
CA GLU A 608 17.21 20.75 32.75
C GLU A 608 18.03 21.04 34.03
N LEU A 609 17.35 21.30 35.14
CA LEU A 609 17.97 21.50 36.45
C LEU A 609 18.42 20.20 37.12
N LYS A 610 18.18 19.04 36.51
CA LYS A 610 18.47 17.68 37.02
C LYS A 610 17.90 17.45 38.43
N VAL A 611 16.69 17.96 38.68
CA VAL A 611 15.95 17.70 39.92
C VAL A 611 15.61 16.22 39.99
N GLU A 612 15.89 15.58 41.11
CA GLU A 612 15.54 14.17 41.31
C GLU A 612 14.03 13.96 41.17
N PRO A 613 13.59 12.84 40.57
CA PRO A 613 12.17 12.60 40.30
C PRO A 613 11.26 12.66 41.51
N LYS A 614 11.74 12.29 42.70
CA LYS A 614 10.98 12.28 43.97
C LYS A 614 10.94 13.62 44.70
N VAL A 615 11.80 14.56 44.34
CA VAL A 615 11.90 15.88 45.02
C VAL A 615 10.81 16.79 44.51
N LYS A 616 9.97 17.31 45.39
CA LYS A 616 9.02 18.38 45.07
C LYS A 616 9.72 19.72 45.15
N VAL A 617 9.40 20.62 44.23
CA VAL A 617 10.01 21.96 44.16
C VAL A 617 8.93 23.04 44.09
N PRO A 618 9.11 24.19 44.75
CA PRO A 618 8.22 25.32 44.57
C PRO A 618 8.40 25.93 43.17
N ILE A 619 7.32 26.50 42.64
CA ILE A 619 7.33 27.25 41.40
C ILE A 619 6.75 28.65 41.57
N GLU A 620 7.25 29.58 40.77
CA GLU A 620 6.67 30.91 40.60
C GLU A 620 6.06 30.98 39.18
N VAL A 621 4.83 31.47 39.08
CA VAL A 621 4.10 31.62 37.82
C VAL A 621 3.65 33.07 37.68
N PHE A 622 3.95 33.68 36.53
CA PHE A 622 3.33 34.93 36.11
C PHE A 622 2.34 34.61 34.97
N ALA A 623 1.06 34.88 35.19
CA ALA A 623 0.02 34.72 34.18
C ALA A 623 -0.16 36.04 33.43
N HIS A 624 -0.08 36.00 32.10
CA HIS A 624 -0.22 37.20 31.25
C HIS A 624 -1.65 37.75 31.26
N GLU A 625 -2.65 36.91 31.60
CA GLU A 625 -4.07 37.27 31.68
C GLU A 625 -4.63 36.83 33.04
N PRO A 626 -5.50 37.65 33.68
CA PRO A 626 -6.09 37.31 34.98
C PRO A 626 -6.86 36.00 35.01
N GLY A 627 -7.55 35.65 33.89
CA GLY A 627 -8.29 34.39 33.71
C GLY A 627 -7.41 33.16 33.85
N ILE A 628 -6.18 33.20 33.35
CA ILE A 628 -5.21 32.11 33.44
C ILE A 628 -4.77 31.84 34.87
N ARG A 629 -4.56 32.92 35.67
CA ARG A 629 -4.25 32.79 37.11
C ARG A 629 -5.37 32.07 37.86
N GLY A 630 -6.64 32.48 37.61
CA GLY A 630 -7.80 31.83 38.22
C GLY A 630 -7.96 30.34 37.82
N MET A 631 -7.73 30.03 36.56
CA MET A 631 -7.77 28.65 36.04
C MET A 631 -6.68 27.77 36.69
N ILE A 632 -5.43 28.27 36.78
CA ILE A 632 -4.33 27.55 37.45
C ILE A 632 -4.64 27.33 38.94
N GLU A 633 -5.23 28.33 39.61
CA GLU A 633 -5.60 28.22 41.02
C GLU A 633 -6.69 27.17 41.25
N GLN A 634 -7.72 27.11 40.40
CA GLN A 634 -8.76 26.09 40.47
C GLN A 634 -8.21 24.68 40.24
N ASN A 635 -7.16 24.55 39.41
CA ASN A 635 -6.52 23.29 39.06
C ASN A 635 -5.16 23.07 39.75
N ARG A 636 -4.91 23.80 40.84
CA ARG A 636 -3.64 23.78 41.61
C ARG A 636 -3.19 22.34 41.91
N GLY A 637 -4.09 21.50 42.42
CA GLY A 637 -3.77 20.12 42.78
C GLY A 637 -3.27 19.26 41.61
N ALA A 638 -3.75 19.53 40.40
CA ALA A 638 -3.29 18.88 39.19
C ALA A 638 -1.84 19.27 38.85
N VAL A 639 -1.52 20.58 38.93
CA VAL A 639 -0.17 21.09 38.66
C VAL A 639 0.83 20.57 39.72
N GLU A 640 0.46 20.66 41.02
CA GLU A 640 1.29 20.18 42.11
C GLU A 640 1.62 18.69 41.98
N ARG A 641 0.61 17.89 41.63
CA ARG A 641 0.80 16.46 41.50
C ARG A 641 1.57 16.08 40.23
N LEU A 642 1.13 16.56 39.07
CA LEU A 642 1.68 16.12 37.78
C LEU A 642 3.00 16.82 37.45
N GLY A 643 3.22 18.04 37.95
CA GLY A 643 4.48 18.74 37.87
C GLY A 643 5.48 18.35 38.95
N ASN A 644 5.04 17.55 39.96
CA ASN A 644 5.78 17.25 41.18
C ASN A 644 6.26 18.56 41.88
N VAL A 645 5.29 19.46 42.06
CA VAL A 645 5.46 20.81 42.65
C VAL A 645 5.09 20.77 44.13
N GLU A 646 5.85 21.49 44.95
CA GLU A 646 5.59 21.63 46.37
C GLU A 646 4.56 22.75 46.64
N LYS A 647 4.75 23.89 45.97
CA LYS A 647 3.95 25.09 46.14
C LYS A 647 3.94 25.91 44.86
N ILE A 648 2.80 26.50 44.53
CA ILE A 648 2.67 27.50 43.47
C ILE A 648 2.53 28.87 44.07
N THR A 649 3.39 29.81 43.64
CA THR A 649 3.31 31.24 43.98
C THR A 649 3.10 32.04 42.69
N PHE A 650 2.28 33.10 42.78
CA PHE A 650 2.07 33.96 41.62
C PHE A 650 2.93 35.22 41.74
N ALA A 651 3.71 35.48 40.71
CA ALA A 651 4.48 36.71 40.58
C ALA A 651 3.58 37.85 40.08
N GLU A 652 3.84 39.06 40.55
CA GLU A 652 3.11 40.28 40.16
C GLU A 652 3.69 40.94 38.89
N ALA A 653 4.87 40.49 38.44
CA ALA A 653 5.53 40.97 37.23
C ALA A 653 6.10 39.81 36.41
N SER A 654 6.31 40.00 35.11
CA SER A 654 6.87 39.01 34.21
C SER A 654 8.23 38.52 34.69
N LEU A 655 8.41 37.21 34.62
CA LEU A 655 9.64 36.50 34.95
C LEU A 655 10.63 36.44 33.77
N ALA A 656 10.35 37.12 32.66
CA ALA A 656 11.10 37.05 31.40
C ALA A 656 12.61 37.40 31.55
N LYS A 657 12.99 38.20 32.58
CA LYS A 657 14.38 38.56 32.85
C LYS A 657 15.07 37.63 33.86
N ARG A 658 14.34 36.64 34.39
CA ARG A 658 14.88 35.74 35.43
C ARG A 658 15.57 34.54 34.77
N ALA A 659 16.81 34.31 35.17
CA ALA A 659 17.57 33.18 34.68
C ALA A 659 16.87 31.85 35.02
N GLY A 660 16.75 30.92 34.05
CA GLY A 660 16.10 29.63 34.24
C GLY A 660 14.55 29.67 34.22
N ALA A 661 13.93 30.83 33.96
CA ALA A 661 12.50 30.91 33.75
C ALA A 661 12.17 30.50 32.30
N ARG A 662 11.05 29.79 32.11
CA ARG A 662 10.49 29.46 30.82
C ARG A 662 9.35 30.39 30.49
N HIS A 663 9.34 30.89 29.26
CA HIS A 663 8.37 31.88 28.80
C HIS A 663 7.49 31.26 27.70
N THR A 664 6.20 31.50 27.80
CA THR A 664 5.21 31.16 26.79
C THR A 664 4.37 32.39 26.45
N ALA A 665 3.50 32.29 25.47
CA ALA A 665 2.57 33.38 25.14
C ALA A 665 1.48 33.58 26.20
N ARG A 666 1.32 32.67 27.15
CA ARG A 666 0.24 32.66 28.17
C ARG A 666 0.72 32.85 29.59
N PHE A 667 1.90 32.38 29.88
CA PHE A 667 2.49 32.44 31.23
C PHE A 667 4.02 32.37 31.17
N ASP A 668 4.66 32.89 32.26
CA ASP A 668 6.05 32.60 32.57
C ASP A 668 6.10 31.68 33.78
N VAL A 669 7.00 30.71 33.82
CA VAL A 669 7.20 29.81 34.95
C VAL A 669 8.67 29.70 35.32
N HIS A 670 8.97 29.79 36.61
CA HIS A 670 10.28 29.57 37.16
C HIS A 670 10.22 28.49 38.22
N VAL A 671 11.13 27.52 38.16
CA VAL A 671 11.30 26.48 39.17
C VAL A 671 12.31 26.97 40.17
N VAL A 672 11.88 27.14 41.40
CA VAL A 672 12.77 27.62 42.49
C VAL A 672 13.55 26.43 43.04
N TYR A 673 14.75 26.23 42.51
CA TYR A 673 15.61 25.13 42.92
C TYR A 673 17.07 25.56 42.88
N GLU A 674 17.69 25.59 44.05
CA GLU A 674 19.13 25.73 44.18
C GLU A 674 19.75 24.35 44.24
N ARG A 675 20.52 23.99 43.23
CA ARG A 675 21.21 22.71 43.16
C ARG A 675 22.30 22.72 44.28
N LYS A 676 22.04 22.04 45.37
CA LYS A 676 23.11 21.66 46.29
C LYS A 676 23.94 20.58 45.61
N ILE A 677 24.96 20.99 44.89
CA ILE A 677 25.93 20.04 44.35
C ILE A 677 26.73 19.54 45.54
N ASP A 678 26.59 18.26 45.88
CA ASP A 678 27.57 17.60 46.72
C ASP A 678 28.86 17.51 45.89
N VAL A 679 29.69 18.52 46.05
CA VAL A 679 30.95 18.69 45.32
C VAL A 679 31.84 17.46 45.48
N ALA A 680 31.82 16.83 46.66
CA ALA A 680 32.61 15.63 46.93
C ALA A 680 32.09 14.42 46.16
N ALA A 681 30.78 14.18 46.18
CA ALA A 681 30.17 13.07 45.43
C ALA A 681 30.26 13.26 43.91
N GLU A 682 30.11 14.50 43.40
CA GLU A 682 30.22 14.79 41.98
C GLU A 682 31.67 14.71 41.48
N ARG A 683 32.64 15.12 42.31
CA ARG A 683 34.07 14.89 42.04
C ARG A 683 34.41 13.41 41.99
N GLU A 684 33.93 12.61 42.93
CA GLU A 684 34.14 11.16 42.93
C GLU A 684 33.51 10.51 41.69
N ARG A 685 32.31 10.91 41.29
CA ARG A 685 31.64 10.44 40.09
C ARG A 685 32.44 10.77 38.82
N LEU A 686 32.82 12.04 38.65
CA LEU A 686 33.60 12.50 37.51
C LEU A 686 34.99 11.86 37.45
N THR A 687 35.61 11.60 38.59
CA THR A 687 36.90 10.89 38.66
C THR A 687 36.77 9.45 38.18
N LYS A 688 35.74 8.72 38.65
CA LYS A 688 35.45 7.35 38.18
C LYS A 688 35.11 7.30 36.68
N GLU A 689 34.37 8.30 36.20
CA GLU A 689 34.03 8.42 34.78
C GLU A 689 35.31 8.68 33.93
N LEU A 690 36.17 9.53 34.41
CA LEU A 690 37.45 9.87 33.80
C LEU A 690 38.38 8.65 33.70
N GLU A 691 38.50 7.88 34.78
CA GLU A 691 39.27 6.63 34.83
C GLU A 691 38.76 5.62 33.82
N LYS A 692 37.43 5.52 33.68
CA LYS A 692 36.81 4.62 32.70
C LYS A 692 37.10 5.06 31.26
N ILE A 693 36.98 6.36 30.96
CA ILE A 693 37.29 6.93 29.63
C ILE A 693 38.79 6.73 29.32
N GLU A 694 39.71 6.98 30.29
CA GLU A 694 41.14 6.81 30.11
C GLU A 694 41.52 5.35 29.86
N LYS A 695 40.88 4.40 30.55
CA LYS A 695 41.07 2.97 30.34
C LYS A 695 40.60 2.54 28.94
N GLU A 696 39.42 3.04 28.52
CA GLU A 696 38.86 2.73 27.17
C GLU A 696 39.71 3.35 26.06
N LEU A 697 40.16 4.60 26.26
CA LEU A 697 41.04 5.30 25.32
C LEU A 697 42.40 4.60 25.20
N GLY A 698 42.98 4.16 26.34
CA GLY A 698 44.23 3.42 26.37
C GLY A 698 44.12 2.07 25.63
N ASN A 699 43.02 1.34 25.79
CA ASN A 699 42.77 0.11 25.06
C ASN A 699 42.62 0.34 23.56
N ASN A 700 41.94 1.41 23.20
CA ASN A 700 41.70 1.79 21.79
C ASN A 700 43.03 2.22 21.12
N GLN A 701 43.86 2.98 21.82
CA GLN A 701 45.19 3.40 21.37
C GLN A 701 46.15 2.21 21.20
N LYS A 702 46.10 1.23 22.13
CA LYS A 702 46.89 -0.02 21.98
C LYS A 702 46.52 -0.81 20.73
N GLN A 703 45.24 -0.87 20.40
CA GLN A 703 44.76 -1.52 19.17
C GLN A 703 45.19 -0.75 17.92
N LEU A 704 45.08 0.58 17.94
CA LEU A 704 45.52 1.44 16.85
C LEU A 704 47.07 1.54 16.71
N GLY A 705 47.82 1.21 17.75
CA GLY A 705 49.28 1.14 17.73
C GLY A 705 49.87 -0.24 17.35
N ASN A 706 48.99 -1.24 17.18
CA ASN A 706 49.44 -2.60 16.82
C ASN A 706 49.48 -2.77 15.29
N GLU A 707 50.68 -2.73 14.71
CA GLU A 707 50.88 -2.86 13.25
C GLU A 707 50.32 -4.18 12.70
N GLN A 708 50.42 -5.28 13.45
CA GLN A 708 49.91 -6.58 13.02
C GLN A 708 48.35 -6.60 13.01
N PHE A 709 47.72 -5.86 13.89
CA PHE A 709 46.26 -5.68 13.88
C PHE A 709 45.83 -4.80 12.71
N LEU A 710 46.50 -3.68 12.49
CA LEU A 710 46.20 -2.76 11.39
C LEU A 710 46.34 -3.41 10.00
N ALA A 711 47.29 -4.32 9.86
CA ALA A 711 47.53 -5.03 8.59
C ALA A 711 46.46 -6.10 8.27
N LYS A 712 45.69 -6.56 9.29
CA LYS A 712 44.67 -7.63 9.14
C LYS A 712 43.24 -7.17 9.32
N ALA A 713 43.02 -6.04 9.96
CA ALA A 713 41.66 -5.55 10.27
C ALA A 713 41.04 -4.86 9.02
N PRO A 714 39.75 -5.06 8.77
CA PRO A 714 39.04 -4.33 7.72
C PRO A 714 39.10 -2.82 7.94
N GLU A 715 39.26 -2.05 6.88
CA GLU A 715 39.41 -0.58 6.90
C GLU A 715 38.31 0.12 7.74
N LYS A 716 37.05 -0.35 7.58
CA LYS A 716 35.87 0.13 8.34
C LYS A 716 36.00 -0.05 9.86
N VAL A 717 36.70 -1.07 10.32
CA VAL A 717 36.95 -1.32 11.74
C VAL A 717 38.00 -0.36 12.27
N VAL A 718 39.08 -0.14 11.50
CA VAL A 718 40.15 0.81 11.85
C VAL A 718 39.61 2.24 11.91
N GLU A 719 38.77 2.61 10.96
CA GLU A 719 38.12 3.92 10.90
C GLU A 719 37.13 4.12 12.08
N GLY A 720 36.38 3.07 12.43
CA GLY A 720 35.53 3.05 13.62
C GLY A 720 36.30 3.26 14.93
N LEU A 721 37.46 2.63 15.07
CA LEU A 721 38.34 2.79 16.23
C LEU A 721 38.96 4.20 16.31
N ARG A 722 39.35 4.79 15.17
CA ARG A 722 39.86 6.17 15.12
C ARG A 722 38.80 7.18 15.53
N ARG A 723 37.58 7.06 15.00
CA ARG A 723 36.45 7.91 15.38
C ARG A 723 36.12 7.77 16.86
N ARG A 724 36.11 6.55 17.37
CA ARG A 724 35.87 6.30 18.80
C ARG A 724 36.95 6.90 19.70
N ALA A 725 38.22 6.85 19.28
CA ALA A 725 39.32 7.50 20.03
C ALA A 725 39.13 9.03 20.09
N GLU A 726 38.65 9.65 19.03
CA GLU A 726 38.41 11.10 19.00
C GLU A 726 37.22 11.51 19.86
N GLU A 727 36.12 10.71 19.83
CA GLU A 727 34.99 10.87 20.75
C GLU A 727 35.42 10.79 22.22
N LEU A 728 36.22 9.79 22.56
CA LEU A 728 36.75 9.60 23.94
C LEU A 728 37.67 10.72 24.38
N ARG A 729 38.51 11.28 23.50
CA ARG A 729 39.33 12.47 23.80
C ARG A 729 38.46 13.70 24.10
N THR A 730 37.39 13.87 23.30
CA THR A 730 36.44 14.97 23.51
C THR A 730 35.72 14.85 24.85
N LEU A 731 35.30 13.63 25.20
CA LEU A 731 34.68 13.34 26.52
C LEU A 731 35.65 13.54 27.66
N GLN A 732 36.91 13.09 27.51
CA GLN A 732 37.96 13.28 28.49
C GLN A 732 38.20 14.77 28.78
N ALA A 733 38.32 15.59 27.72
CA ALA A 733 38.51 17.05 27.88
C ALA A 733 37.35 17.70 28.60
N LYS A 734 36.08 17.32 28.25
CA LYS A 734 34.88 17.82 28.92
C LYS A 734 34.80 17.41 30.40
N SER A 735 35.15 16.17 30.72
CA SER A 735 35.15 15.70 32.11
C SER A 735 36.25 16.33 32.95
N LYS A 736 37.44 16.59 32.38
CA LYS A 736 38.53 17.33 33.04
C LYS A 736 38.16 18.79 33.32
N SER A 737 37.60 19.50 32.32
CA SER A 737 37.13 20.88 32.50
C SER A 737 36.09 21.01 33.62
N LYS A 738 35.14 20.07 33.67
CA LYS A 738 34.14 20.04 34.74
C LYS A 738 34.74 19.73 36.12
N LEU A 739 35.79 18.92 36.16
CA LEU A 739 36.47 18.59 37.42
C LEU A 739 37.27 19.79 37.91
N GLU A 740 37.85 20.59 37.03
CA GLU A 740 38.52 21.86 37.31
C GLU A 740 37.53 22.95 37.77
N GLU A 741 36.33 23.02 37.18
CA GLU A 741 35.26 23.94 37.59
C GLU A 741 34.71 23.64 38.99
N LEU A 742 34.87 22.43 39.50
CA LEU A 742 34.45 22.00 40.84
C LEU A 742 35.55 22.19 41.91
N GLY A 743 36.66 22.73 41.55
CA GLY A 743 37.69 23.21 42.38
C GLY A 743 38.63 22.61 43.01
#